data_9b2f15c7befe1659931d728bc883fedb
#
_entry.id   9b2f15c7befe1659931d728bc883fedb
#
_cell.length_a   1.000
_cell.length_b   1.000
_cell.length_c   1.000
_cell.angle_alpha   90.00
_cell.angle_beta   90.00
_cell.angle_gamma   90.00
#
_symmetry.space_group_name_H-M   'P 1'
#
loop_
_entity.id
_entity.type
_entity.pdbx_description
1 polymer ?
#
loop_
_entity_poly.entity_id
_entity_poly.type
_entity_poly.pdbx_seq_one_letter_code
_entity_poly.pdbx_strand_id
1 'polypeptide(L)'
;MIRRFTNVALVMLTAFSLVVSPAFAQAQEGQNLTSQGTPPQQEQQGQASQPAPAQSQQTPGQAQPGQTQEPSGSQLKQQPQTPAAAEAREMKMSLGPDYSKGKPFFPNIIAPYTTAKIPQPMLTNSPRLDQLIQNGKLMLSLEDAISLALENNLNISVQKFLPWIAESQILKAKAGGIPQFANTQQIVLGSSPSVSFDPVVSGSVNWQRSTIPVNNPLLSGTGTSATIPSLTTNGYTYNFGYTQGFHTGTNFSTTFDTSRAASNSPQNLFNPFVQPVLTATLTQPLLNGFGILVNTRYILEAKNSLKIADSQLAQQVMATVTQTSNDYWELVYDRENVKVQEAAVGVSTKLFEDNKKQLQIGTMAPLDVLTAESQVATDQQNLIVAQTTRLQQQTVLLNDITKNLMAPDLQGIEIVPTTTIATPEIVENIPLDDAVKEAWQKRPEIYQSDLNLKNAGIEAKATKNALLPALNVYAQYSATGLSGNSITSTSNIPSSITPIPSEPIVDSITGLQIGNEVVGFPVFPTTLKTNGLGAALSSLFENKFPSYAAGVTFSIPIRNRSAQADNARALLNERVQQTQYRQTQNTIVLNVRNTMIALQQDRAQVAAAEKARNLAQQTLDAEQKKYQLGSSTSYNVVLRSRDLTAAEGTELRAKVNLEEALVNFNQAMGRTLEVNRITMADALRGKIYHEKLIPGTPDRDDSIGAK
;
A
#
# COMPACT_ATOMS: atom_id res chain seq x y z
N MET A 1 34.12 25.75 -9.98
CA MET A 1 32.80 25.31 -10.46
C MET A 1 32.69 25.29 -11.98
N ILE A 2 33.36 26.18 -12.70
CA ILE A 2 33.31 26.31 -14.18
C ILE A 2 33.95 25.10 -14.92
N ARG A 3 34.97 24.45 -14.38
CA ARG A 3 35.65 23.28 -14.98
C ARG A 3 34.85 21.95 -14.93
N ARG A 4 33.81 21.84 -14.12
CA ARG A 4 32.94 20.62 -14.08
C ARG A 4 31.78 20.67 -15.07
N PHE A 5 31.38 21.86 -15.50
CA PHE A 5 30.31 22.02 -16.52
C PHE A 5 30.78 21.74 -17.94
N THR A 6 32.06 22.02 -18.25
CA THR A 6 32.63 21.74 -19.58
C THR A 6 32.76 20.24 -19.88
N ASN A 7 32.97 19.40 -18.89
CA ASN A 7 33.07 17.94 -19.09
C ASN A 7 31.72 17.25 -19.31
N VAL A 8 30.62 17.77 -18.75
CA VAL A 8 29.29 17.23 -18.95
C VAL A 8 28.75 17.55 -20.36
N ALA A 9 29.04 18.73 -20.88
CA ALA A 9 28.67 19.10 -22.23
C ALA A 9 29.43 18.29 -23.31
N LEU A 10 30.70 17.93 -23.03
CA LEU A 10 31.51 17.14 -23.96
C LEU A 10 31.09 15.68 -24.02
N VAL A 11 30.65 15.08 -22.90
CA VAL A 11 30.16 13.71 -22.86
C VAL A 11 28.80 13.55 -23.56
N MET A 12 27.97 14.59 -23.54
CA MET A 12 26.69 14.58 -24.30
C MET A 12 26.92 14.69 -25.82
N LEU A 13 27.98 15.33 -26.28
CA LEU A 13 28.29 15.43 -27.72
C LEU A 13 28.87 14.13 -28.31
N THR A 14 29.58 13.34 -27.53
CA THR A 14 30.19 12.08 -28.00
C THR A 14 29.25 10.88 -28.02
N ALA A 15 28.14 10.91 -27.25
CA ALA A 15 27.16 9.86 -27.25
C ALA A 15 26.21 9.87 -28.47
N PHE A 16 26.20 10.97 -29.24
CA PHE A 16 25.27 11.16 -30.36
C PHE A 16 25.84 10.74 -31.74
N SER A 17 27.12 10.37 -31.81
CA SER A 17 27.75 9.98 -33.09
C SER A 17 27.67 8.48 -33.41
N LEU A 18 27.01 7.65 -32.60
CA LEU A 18 27.08 6.18 -32.72
C LEU A 18 25.77 5.46 -33.05
N VAL A 19 24.69 6.18 -33.35
CA VAL A 19 23.42 5.51 -33.76
C VAL A 19 22.80 6.24 -34.95
N VAL A 20 23.37 6.04 -36.12
CA VAL A 20 22.65 6.19 -37.39
C VAL A 20 23.03 5.03 -38.29
N SER A 21 22.24 4.01 -38.32
CA SER A 21 22.13 3.09 -39.45
C SER A 21 20.67 2.93 -39.82
N PRO A 22 20.35 3.00 -41.10
CA PRO A 22 18.98 3.02 -41.60
C PRO A 22 18.48 1.59 -41.85
N ALA A 23 17.24 1.33 -41.42
CA ALA A 23 16.48 0.22 -41.99
C ALA A 23 15.15 0.76 -42.53
N PHE A 24 15.07 0.60 -43.83
CA PHE A 24 13.97 0.92 -44.73
C PHE A 24 12.82 -0.08 -44.60
N ALA A 25 11.60 0.45 -44.73
CA ALA A 25 10.57 0.05 -45.71
C ALA A 25 9.54 -1.03 -45.35
N GLN A 26 8.35 -0.65 -45.75
CA GLN A 26 7.18 -1.44 -46.18
C GLN A 26 6.24 -1.95 -45.07
N ALA A 27 4.93 -1.89 -45.17
CA ALA A 27 4.04 -1.61 -46.30
C ALA A 27 2.68 -1.16 -45.78
N GLN A 28 1.99 -0.48 -46.62
CA GLN A 28 0.60 -0.11 -46.72
C GLN A 28 -0.40 -1.29 -46.67
N GLU A 29 -1.64 -0.84 -46.57
CA GLU A 29 -2.94 -1.47 -46.84
C GLU A 29 -3.61 -2.01 -45.57
N GLY A 30 -4.82 -1.66 -45.25
CA GLY A 30 -5.93 -1.05 -46.00
C GLY A 30 -7.21 -1.57 -45.38
N GLN A 31 -8.17 -0.75 -45.35
CA GLN A 31 -9.61 -0.99 -45.42
C GLN A 31 -10.47 -0.58 -44.24
N ASN A 32 -11.26 0.41 -44.60
CA ASN A 32 -12.57 0.78 -44.08
C ASN A 32 -13.50 -0.44 -43.89
N LEU A 33 -14.38 -0.34 -42.90
CA LEU A 33 -15.85 -0.46 -43.10
C LEU A 33 -16.61 -0.21 -41.78
N THR A 34 -17.25 0.88 -41.71
CA THR A 34 -18.65 1.21 -41.40
C THR A 34 -19.50 0.18 -40.62
N SER A 35 -20.18 0.73 -39.68
CA SER A 35 -21.62 0.80 -39.41
C SER A 35 -22.11 0.17 -38.09
N GLN A 36 -22.67 1.04 -37.28
CA GLN A 36 -24.05 1.06 -36.75
C GLN A 36 -24.54 -0.18 -35.99
N GLY A 37 -25.06 0.07 -34.80
CA GLY A 37 -26.02 -0.80 -34.14
C GLY A 37 -26.23 -0.49 -32.65
N THR A 38 -27.10 0.45 -32.34
CA THR A 38 -27.78 0.66 -31.06
C THR A 38 -29.10 -0.13 -31.06
N PRO A 39 -29.89 -0.24 -29.97
CA PRO A 39 -30.02 -1.31 -29.00
C PRO A 39 -31.32 -2.13 -29.20
N PRO A 40 -31.80 -2.92 -28.28
CA PRO A 40 -33.03 -2.52 -27.59
C PRO A 40 -33.15 -2.86 -26.09
N GLN A 41 -33.93 -2.04 -25.45
CA GLN A 41 -34.63 -2.22 -24.18
C GLN A 41 -35.60 -3.40 -24.23
N GLN A 42 -35.79 -4.06 -23.11
CA GLN A 42 -37.10 -4.59 -22.74
C GLN A 42 -37.27 -4.54 -21.22
N GLU A 43 -38.30 -3.86 -20.86
CA GLU A 43 -39.22 -3.84 -19.76
C GLU A 43 -39.73 -5.22 -19.32
N GLN A 44 -40.04 -5.37 -18.03
CA GLN A 44 -41.37 -5.65 -17.43
C GLN A 44 -41.18 -6.09 -15.98
N GLN A 45 -41.65 -5.33 -15.02
CA GLN A 45 -42.98 -5.38 -14.34
C GLN A 45 -43.11 -6.44 -13.24
N GLY A 46 -43.57 -5.94 -12.09
CA GLY A 46 -44.41 -6.66 -11.12
C GLY A 46 -44.07 -6.33 -9.66
N GLN A 47 -44.64 -5.27 -9.07
CA GLN A 47 -45.71 -5.21 -8.06
C GLN A 47 -45.43 -6.00 -6.77
N ALA A 48 -45.50 -5.46 -5.63
CA ALA A 48 -46.35 -4.68 -4.73
C ALA A 48 -46.09 -5.23 -3.33
N SER A 49 -46.00 -4.54 -2.26
CA SER A 49 -46.97 -3.79 -1.50
C SER A 49 -46.36 -3.27 -0.18
N GLN A 50 -46.72 -2.05 0.15
CA GLN A 50 -46.66 -1.47 1.49
C GLN A 50 -47.79 -2.01 2.38
N PRO A 51 -47.78 -1.82 3.73
CA PRO A 51 -48.25 -0.55 4.25
C PRO A 51 -47.56 -0.03 5.54
N ALA A 52 -47.55 1.28 5.69
CA ALA A 52 -47.53 2.01 6.96
C ALA A 52 -48.96 2.04 7.55
N PRO A 53 -49.27 2.41 8.80
CA PRO A 53 -49.01 3.71 9.39
C PRO A 53 -48.86 3.78 10.94
N ALA A 54 -48.46 4.86 11.54
CA ALA A 54 -49.30 5.73 12.36
C ALA A 54 -48.49 6.82 13.09
N GLN A 55 -49.02 8.01 12.96
CA GLN A 55 -48.65 9.25 13.63
C GLN A 55 -49.05 9.27 15.11
N SER A 56 -48.31 10.01 15.95
CA SER A 56 -48.95 10.88 16.91
C SER A 56 -48.07 12.10 17.23
N GLN A 57 -48.68 13.24 17.00
CA GLN A 57 -48.25 14.61 17.32
C GLN A 57 -48.23 14.83 18.82
N GLN A 58 -47.34 15.72 19.29
CA GLN A 58 -47.65 16.83 20.19
C GLN A 58 -46.46 17.77 20.36
N THR A 59 -46.61 19.02 19.96
CA THR A 59 -45.95 20.26 20.36
C THR A 59 -47.01 21.09 21.11
N PRO A 60 -46.75 22.24 21.78
CA PRO A 60 -45.52 22.98 22.04
C PRO A 60 -45.34 23.50 23.47
N GLY A 61 -44.16 24.05 23.77
CA GLY A 61 -43.95 24.87 24.96
C GLY A 61 -42.77 25.84 24.75
N GLN A 62 -43.10 27.13 24.57
CA GLN A 62 -42.16 28.24 24.48
C GLN A 62 -41.58 28.58 25.86
N ALA A 63 -40.31 28.97 25.94
CA ALA A 63 -39.80 30.03 26.82
C ALA A 63 -38.43 30.52 26.32
N GLN A 64 -38.30 31.84 26.31
CA GLN A 64 -37.21 32.70 25.83
C GLN A 64 -36.09 32.95 26.89
N PRO A 65 -35.09 33.83 26.65
CA PRO A 65 -33.66 33.46 26.59
C PRO A 65 -32.84 33.97 27.78
N GLY A 66 -31.74 33.30 28.01
CA GLY A 66 -30.73 33.69 28.99
C GLY A 66 -29.32 33.65 28.42
N GLN A 67 -28.69 34.74 28.51
CA GLN A 67 -27.36 35.24 28.18
C GLN A 67 -26.20 34.25 28.16
N THR A 68 -25.43 34.37 27.08
CA THR A 68 -23.98 34.36 26.87
C THR A 68 -23.08 34.16 28.07
N GLN A 69 -22.32 33.09 28.07
CA GLN A 69 -20.94 33.07 28.58
C GLN A 69 -20.12 32.06 27.72
N GLU A 70 -19.11 32.57 27.02
CA GLU A 70 -18.03 31.80 26.47
C GLU A 70 -17.23 31.11 27.59
N PRO A 71 -16.81 29.85 27.42
CA PRO A 71 -15.66 29.36 28.17
C PRO A 71 -14.46 29.27 27.27
N SER A 72 -13.45 30.00 27.71
CA SER A 72 -12.03 29.89 27.36
C SER A 72 -11.56 28.52 26.93
N GLY A 73 -10.63 28.56 25.98
CA GLY A 73 -9.90 27.41 25.45
C GLY A 73 -9.34 26.48 26.52
N SER A 74 -9.83 25.26 26.54
CA SER A 74 -9.17 24.16 27.21
C SER A 74 -8.10 23.59 26.32
N GLN A 75 -6.86 23.91 26.65
CA GLN A 75 -5.65 23.23 26.19
C GLN A 75 -5.84 21.71 26.39
N LEU A 76 -5.88 20.96 25.29
CA LEU A 76 -5.68 19.52 25.29
C LEU A 76 -4.28 19.25 25.86
N LYS A 77 -4.21 18.88 27.14
CA LYS A 77 -2.99 18.34 27.74
C LYS A 77 -2.53 17.13 26.91
N GLN A 78 -1.38 17.25 26.29
CA GLN A 78 -0.63 16.14 25.77
C GLN A 78 -0.37 15.15 26.91
N GLN A 79 -0.92 13.94 26.81
CA GLN A 79 -0.54 12.84 27.69
C GLN A 79 0.93 12.49 27.45
N PRO A 80 1.71 12.28 28.50
CA PRO A 80 3.11 11.89 28.35
C PRO A 80 3.19 10.52 27.67
N GLN A 81 3.86 10.48 26.51
CA GLN A 81 4.23 9.24 25.85
C GLN A 81 5.32 8.57 26.68
N THR A 82 5.03 7.38 27.19
CA THR A 82 6.06 6.55 27.84
C THR A 82 7.09 6.07 26.80
N PRO A 83 8.40 6.14 27.10
CA PRO A 83 9.47 5.83 26.12
C PRO A 83 9.41 4.41 25.56
N ALA A 84 8.96 3.42 26.31
CA ALA A 84 8.90 2.02 25.89
C ALA A 84 7.92 1.74 24.74
N ALA A 85 6.83 2.52 24.60
CA ALA A 85 5.88 2.37 23.50
C ALA A 85 6.39 2.99 22.18
N ALA A 86 7.36 3.89 22.25
CA ALA A 86 7.98 4.50 21.08
C ALA A 86 9.04 3.58 20.45
N GLU A 87 9.82 2.85 21.25
CA GLU A 87 10.86 1.93 20.77
C GLU A 87 10.29 0.69 20.08
N ALA A 88 9.18 0.14 20.56
CA ALA A 88 8.48 -0.98 19.91
C ALA A 88 7.86 -0.59 18.54
N ARG A 89 7.72 0.71 18.26
CA ARG A 89 7.10 1.24 17.02
C ARG A 89 8.08 1.54 15.90
N GLU A 90 9.38 1.52 16.16
CA GLU A 90 10.42 1.83 15.16
C GLU A 90 11.17 0.61 14.61
N MET A 91 10.73 -0.60 14.93
CA MET A 91 11.35 -1.80 14.38
C MET A 91 11.12 -1.84 12.86
N LYS A 92 12.17 -1.49 12.10
CA LYS A 92 12.19 -1.71 10.64
C LYS A 92 12.08 -3.21 10.38
N MET A 93 10.92 -3.64 9.94
CA MET A 93 10.63 -5.04 9.59
C MET A 93 11.19 -5.46 8.22
N SER A 94 12.12 -4.73 7.62
CA SER A 94 12.67 -5.06 6.31
C SER A 94 13.74 -6.15 6.39
N LEU A 95 13.30 -7.40 6.46
CA LEU A 95 14.14 -8.60 6.20
C LEU A 95 14.09 -8.93 4.70
N GLY A 96 14.55 -8.02 3.84
CA GLY A 96 14.53 -8.22 2.40
C GLY A 96 15.16 -7.05 1.64
N PRO A 97 15.10 -7.07 0.30
CA PRO A 97 15.55 -5.95 -0.51
C PRO A 97 14.72 -4.70 -0.20
N ASP A 98 15.38 -3.57 0.04
CA ASP A 98 14.74 -2.27 0.27
C ASP A 98 14.27 -1.68 -1.08
N TYR A 99 12.98 -1.78 -1.37
CA TYR A 99 12.37 -1.23 -2.60
C TYR A 99 12.07 0.28 -2.50
N SER A 100 12.34 0.93 -1.36
CA SER A 100 12.18 2.38 -1.19
C SER A 100 13.32 3.18 -1.81
N LYS A 101 14.38 2.51 -2.31
CA LYS A 101 15.55 3.09 -2.94
C LYS A 101 15.60 2.72 -4.41
N GLY A 102 15.68 3.74 -5.28
CA GLY A 102 15.91 3.55 -6.71
C GLY A 102 17.33 3.05 -6.99
N LYS A 103 17.51 2.40 -8.12
CA LYS A 103 18.84 2.03 -8.60
C LYS A 103 19.62 3.28 -8.99
N PRO A 104 20.89 3.43 -8.58
CA PRO A 104 21.68 4.60 -8.92
C PRO A 104 21.98 4.65 -10.43
N PHE A 105 21.93 5.86 -10.99
CA PHE A 105 22.23 6.10 -12.40
C PHE A 105 23.74 5.92 -12.72
N PHE A 106 24.63 6.17 -11.77
CA PHE A 106 26.05 6.02 -11.94
C PHE A 106 26.60 4.91 -11.02
N PRO A 107 27.53 4.03 -11.44
CA PRO A 107 28.26 4.05 -12.73
C PRO A 107 27.50 3.41 -13.91
N ASN A 108 26.37 2.76 -13.71
CA ASN A 108 25.62 2.08 -14.75
C ASN A 108 24.37 2.86 -15.15
N ILE A 109 24.44 3.59 -16.27
CA ILE A 109 23.38 4.45 -16.81
C ILE A 109 22.09 3.65 -17.12
N ILE A 110 22.20 2.36 -17.44
CA ILE A 110 21.07 1.50 -17.79
C ILE A 110 20.40 0.91 -16.54
N ALA A 111 21.06 0.94 -15.37
CA ALA A 111 20.53 0.33 -14.15
C ALA A 111 19.11 0.79 -13.77
N PRO A 112 18.75 2.10 -13.86
CA PRO A 112 17.39 2.55 -13.55
C PRO A 112 16.31 1.96 -14.47
N TYR A 113 16.68 1.54 -15.69
CA TYR A 113 15.74 1.00 -16.69
C TYR A 113 15.65 -0.53 -16.68
N THR A 114 16.30 -1.18 -15.71
CA THR A 114 16.22 -2.63 -15.55
C THR A 114 15.18 -3.01 -14.50
N THR A 115 14.52 -4.16 -14.67
CA THR A 115 13.54 -4.67 -13.70
C THR A 115 14.16 -4.91 -12.32
N ALA A 116 13.37 -4.74 -11.27
CA ALA A 116 13.77 -5.11 -9.92
C ALA A 116 13.82 -6.64 -9.80
N LYS A 117 14.78 -7.16 -9.02
CA LYS A 117 14.81 -8.58 -8.67
C LYS A 117 13.84 -8.81 -7.52
N ILE A 118 12.74 -9.50 -7.79
CA ILE A 118 11.75 -9.88 -6.78
C ILE A 118 11.98 -11.35 -6.43
N PRO A 119 12.12 -11.71 -5.13
CA PRO A 119 12.25 -13.09 -4.73
C PRO A 119 10.98 -13.87 -5.10
N GLN A 120 11.15 -15.07 -5.61
CA GLN A 120 10.03 -15.96 -5.89
C GLN A 120 9.43 -16.49 -4.59
N PRO A 121 8.10 -16.71 -4.52
CA PRO A 121 7.49 -17.29 -3.34
C PRO A 121 7.97 -18.74 -3.16
N MET A 122 8.37 -19.09 -1.94
CA MET A 122 8.68 -20.48 -1.59
C MET A 122 7.37 -21.19 -1.27
N LEU A 123 6.92 -22.08 -2.17
CA LEU A 123 5.66 -22.83 -2.03
C LEU A 123 5.87 -24.28 -1.55
N THR A 124 7.10 -24.67 -1.27
CA THR A 124 7.44 -25.97 -0.67
C THR A 124 7.31 -25.93 0.85
N ASN A 125 6.91 -27.04 1.45
CA ASN A 125 6.86 -27.18 2.90
C ASN A 125 8.25 -27.03 3.51
N SER A 126 8.32 -26.61 4.77
CA SER A 126 9.61 -26.44 5.46
C SER A 126 10.22 -27.80 5.81
N PRO A 127 11.55 -27.96 5.80
CA PRO A 127 12.23 -29.21 6.19
C PRO A 127 12.00 -29.62 7.64
N ARG A 128 11.52 -28.70 8.48
CA ARG A 128 11.16 -29.00 9.88
C ARG A 128 9.98 -29.94 9.97
N LEU A 129 9.04 -29.86 9.04
CA LEU A 129 7.90 -30.76 8.98
C LEU A 129 8.35 -32.21 8.85
N ASP A 130 9.33 -32.47 7.98
CA ASP A 130 9.88 -33.81 7.76
C ASP A 130 10.59 -34.36 8.99
N GLN A 131 11.21 -33.51 9.81
CA GLN A 131 11.90 -33.91 11.05
C GLN A 131 10.93 -34.35 12.16
N LEU A 132 9.69 -33.84 12.13
CA LEU A 132 8.66 -34.17 13.12
C LEU A 132 7.86 -35.44 12.76
N ILE A 133 8.04 -35.95 11.54
CA ILE A 133 7.42 -37.21 11.11
C ILE A 133 8.23 -38.39 11.64
N GLN A 134 7.65 -39.15 12.54
CA GLN A 134 8.26 -40.36 13.13
C GLN A 134 7.33 -41.56 12.89
N ASN A 135 7.83 -42.58 12.23
CA ASN A 135 7.07 -43.82 11.95
C ASN A 135 5.73 -43.60 11.24
N GLY A 136 5.65 -42.63 10.32
CA GLY A 136 4.42 -42.28 9.61
C GLY A 136 3.40 -41.48 10.42
N LYS A 137 3.78 -40.99 11.61
CA LYS A 137 2.97 -40.12 12.47
C LYS A 137 3.68 -38.78 12.68
N LEU A 138 2.92 -37.69 12.64
CA LEU A 138 3.41 -36.37 12.95
C LEU A 138 3.25 -36.11 14.46
N MET A 139 4.36 -36.17 15.20
CA MET A 139 4.39 -35.87 16.64
C MET A 139 4.45 -34.35 16.79
N LEU A 140 3.36 -33.75 17.24
CA LEU A 140 3.19 -32.29 17.21
C LEU A 140 2.91 -31.75 18.60
N SER A 141 3.80 -30.87 19.10
CA SER A 141 3.54 -30.02 20.26
C SER A 141 2.83 -28.72 19.83
N LEU A 142 2.21 -27.99 20.76
CA LEU A 142 1.63 -26.67 20.47
C LEU A 142 2.69 -25.69 19.94
N GLU A 143 3.87 -25.69 20.55
CA GLU A 143 5.01 -24.85 20.11
C GLU A 143 5.47 -25.19 18.69
N ASP A 144 5.53 -26.49 18.34
CA ASP A 144 5.87 -26.93 16.99
C ASP A 144 4.78 -26.60 15.98
N ALA A 145 3.51 -26.72 16.35
CA ALA A 145 2.39 -26.32 15.50
C ALA A 145 2.45 -24.83 15.16
N ILE A 146 2.67 -23.97 16.16
CA ILE A 146 2.83 -22.53 15.98
C ILE A 146 4.06 -22.23 15.10
N SER A 147 5.18 -22.91 15.36
CA SER A 147 6.41 -22.73 14.58
C SER A 147 6.21 -23.10 13.11
N LEU A 148 5.57 -24.25 12.83
CA LEU A 148 5.25 -24.68 11.46
C LEU A 148 4.28 -23.73 10.79
N ALA A 149 3.27 -23.22 11.51
CA ALA A 149 2.34 -22.23 10.97
C ALA A 149 3.06 -20.93 10.58
N LEU A 150 4.00 -20.42 11.37
CA LEU A 150 4.79 -19.24 11.02
C LEU A 150 5.70 -19.47 9.80
N GLU A 151 6.23 -20.69 9.63
CA GLU A 151 7.07 -21.06 8.48
C GLU A 151 6.25 -21.29 7.20
N ASN A 152 5.09 -21.93 7.33
CA ASN A 152 4.37 -22.49 6.18
C ASN A 152 3.06 -21.81 5.88
N ASN A 153 2.42 -21.05 6.79
CA ASN A 153 1.10 -20.47 6.53
C ASN A 153 1.13 -19.51 5.34
N LEU A 154 0.25 -19.76 4.36
CA LEU A 154 0.16 -18.99 3.13
C LEU A 154 -0.36 -17.57 3.37
N ASN A 155 -1.22 -17.36 4.37
CA ASN A 155 -1.74 -16.02 4.69
C ASN A 155 -0.61 -15.11 5.17
N ILE A 156 0.29 -15.60 6.02
CA ILE A 156 1.51 -14.86 6.41
C ILE A 156 2.39 -14.61 5.19
N SER A 157 2.55 -15.61 4.32
CA SER A 157 3.37 -15.47 3.11
C SER A 157 2.83 -14.39 2.17
N VAL A 158 1.53 -14.27 2.00
CA VAL A 158 0.87 -13.19 1.23
C VAL A 158 1.11 -11.84 1.90
N GLN A 159 0.90 -11.74 3.21
CA GLN A 159 1.05 -10.48 3.93
C GLN A 159 2.49 -9.96 3.96
N LYS A 160 3.51 -10.83 3.85
CA LYS A 160 4.93 -10.43 3.74
C LYS A 160 5.24 -9.56 2.51
N PHE A 161 4.42 -9.61 1.46
CA PHE A 161 4.60 -8.78 0.26
C PHE A 161 4.08 -7.34 0.43
N LEU A 162 3.13 -7.09 1.36
CA LEU A 162 2.52 -5.76 1.51
C LEU A 162 3.51 -4.67 1.94
N PRO A 163 4.43 -4.88 2.92
CA PRO A 163 5.48 -3.93 3.21
C PRO A 163 6.36 -3.60 2.00
N TRP A 164 6.75 -4.58 1.18
CA TRP A 164 7.56 -4.34 -0.03
C TRP A 164 6.79 -3.54 -1.09
N ILE A 165 5.48 -3.80 -1.24
CA ILE A 165 4.61 -2.98 -2.09
C ILE A 165 4.57 -1.55 -1.57
N ALA A 166 4.41 -1.35 -0.26
CA ALA A 166 4.42 -0.02 0.37
C ALA A 166 5.77 0.70 0.20
N GLU A 167 6.90 0.00 0.30
CA GLU A 167 8.23 0.55 0.01
C GLU A 167 8.33 1.04 -1.45
N SER A 168 7.79 0.28 -2.41
CA SER A 168 7.77 0.71 -3.82
C SER A 168 6.95 2.00 -4.02
N GLN A 169 5.88 2.18 -3.24
CA GLN A 169 5.09 3.42 -3.26
C GLN A 169 5.86 4.61 -2.65
N ILE A 170 6.73 4.37 -1.66
CA ILE A 170 7.65 5.40 -1.16
C ILE A 170 8.61 5.85 -2.26
N LEU A 171 9.16 4.92 -3.04
CA LEU A 171 10.01 5.25 -4.18
C LEU A 171 9.27 6.10 -5.20
N LYS A 172 8.05 5.71 -5.57
CA LYS A 172 7.19 6.47 -6.48
C LYS A 172 6.89 7.87 -5.96
N ALA A 173 6.57 8.01 -4.67
CA ALA A 173 6.31 9.29 -4.03
C ALA A 173 7.56 10.20 -3.98
N LYS A 174 8.75 9.62 -3.76
CA LYS A 174 10.04 10.36 -3.81
C LYS A 174 10.33 10.92 -5.20
N ALA A 175 9.89 10.24 -6.25
CA ALA A 175 9.97 10.73 -7.63
C ALA A 175 8.92 11.81 -7.96
N GLY A 176 8.03 12.16 -7.02
CA GLY A 176 6.93 13.12 -7.24
C GLY A 176 5.66 12.48 -7.80
N GLY A 177 5.63 11.15 -8.01
CA GLY A 177 4.45 10.43 -8.44
C GLY A 177 3.43 10.25 -7.32
N ILE A 178 2.16 10.13 -7.68
CA ILE A 178 1.08 9.84 -6.73
C ILE A 178 1.13 8.33 -6.39
N PRO A 179 1.36 7.95 -5.12
CA PRO A 179 1.36 6.55 -4.71
C PRO A 179 -0.06 5.97 -4.82
N GLN A 180 -0.18 4.68 -5.08
CA GLN A 180 -1.45 3.98 -5.10
C GLN A 180 -1.60 3.21 -3.79
N PHE A 181 -2.58 3.57 -2.98
CA PHE A 181 -2.92 2.85 -1.76
C PHE A 181 -4.23 2.10 -1.95
N ALA A 182 -4.29 0.85 -1.50
CA ALA A 182 -5.41 -0.06 -1.79
C ALA A 182 -6.79 0.43 -1.31
N ASN A 183 -6.85 1.33 -0.32
CA ASN A 183 -8.11 1.70 0.36
C ASN A 183 -8.35 3.21 0.51
N THR A 184 -7.54 4.07 -0.09
CA THR A 184 -7.74 5.51 0.02
C THR A 184 -8.12 6.13 -1.32
N GLN A 185 -9.30 6.73 -1.39
CA GLN A 185 -9.64 7.66 -2.47
C GLN A 185 -8.76 8.90 -2.32
N GLN A 186 -7.61 8.89 -3.00
CA GLN A 186 -6.73 10.05 -3.02
C GLN A 186 -7.41 11.22 -3.72
N ILE A 187 -7.42 12.35 -3.05
CA ILE A 187 -7.85 13.62 -3.64
C ILE A 187 -6.68 14.12 -4.49
N VAL A 188 -6.79 13.94 -5.82
CA VAL A 188 -5.88 14.61 -6.75
C VAL A 188 -6.27 16.07 -6.75
N LEU A 189 -5.46 16.93 -6.12
CA LEU A 189 -5.63 18.37 -6.18
C LEU A 189 -5.54 18.81 -7.64
N GLY A 190 -6.69 19.15 -8.21
CA GLY A 190 -6.77 19.65 -9.56
C GLY A 190 -5.95 20.92 -9.70
N SER A 191 -4.98 20.94 -10.60
CA SER A 191 -4.11 22.04 -11.01
C SER A 191 -2.68 22.11 -10.45
N SER A 192 -2.25 21.25 -9.54
CA SER A 192 -0.80 21.10 -9.40
C SER A 192 -0.34 20.04 -10.39
N PRO A 193 0.34 20.39 -11.48
CA PRO A 193 1.05 19.37 -12.22
C PRO A 193 1.98 18.69 -11.20
N SER A 194 1.91 17.37 -11.13
CA SER A 194 2.84 16.60 -10.32
C SER A 194 4.22 16.82 -10.92
N VAL A 195 4.93 17.85 -10.41
CA VAL A 195 6.27 18.16 -10.87
C VAL A 195 7.14 17.01 -10.40
N SER A 196 7.77 16.33 -11.35
CA SER A 196 8.71 15.26 -11.02
C SER A 196 9.83 15.82 -10.17
N PHE A 197 10.12 15.20 -9.03
CA PHE A 197 11.31 15.52 -8.23
C PHE A 197 12.56 14.89 -8.85
N ASP A 198 12.39 13.85 -9.64
CA ASP A 198 13.48 13.30 -10.44
C ASP A 198 13.75 14.21 -11.63
N PRO A 199 15.03 14.46 -11.95
CA PRO A 199 15.40 15.24 -13.11
C PRO A 199 14.97 14.53 -14.39
N VAL A 200 14.29 15.25 -15.28
CA VAL A 200 13.86 14.76 -16.58
C VAL A 200 14.65 15.46 -17.67
N VAL A 201 15.33 14.68 -18.49
CA VAL A 201 15.98 15.15 -19.71
C VAL A 201 15.12 14.71 -20.88
N SER A 202 14.77 15.68 -21.74
CA SER A 202 14.00 15.44 -22.96
C SER A 202 14.79 15.93 -24.18
N GLY A 203 14.57 15.30 -25.32
CA GLY A 203 15.16 15.72 -26.57
C GLY A 203 14.22 15.44 -27.74
N SER A 204 14.16 16.37 -28.69
CA SER A 204 13.44 16.17 -29.93
C SER A 204 14.22 16.74 -31.11
N VAL A 205 14.09 16.06 -32.24
CA VAL A 205 14.65 16.49 -33.51
C VAL A 205 13.51 16.46 -34.52
N ASN A 206 13.21 17.63 -35.09
CA ASN A 206 12.14 17.76 -36.05
C ASN A 206 12.71 18.33 -37.37
N TRP A 207 12.21 17.84 -38.46
CA TRP A 207 12.39 18.45 -39.78
C TRP A 207 11.05 18.98 -40.28
N GLN A 208 11.06 20.20 -40.79
CA GLN A 208 9.89 20.83 -41.31
C GLN A 208 10.18 21.53 -42.63
N ARG A 209 9.29 21.37 -43.61
CA ARG A 209 9.20 22.20 -44.78
C ARG A 209 7.86 22.89 -44.80
N SER A 210 7.87 24.21 -44.77
CA SER A 210 6.66 25.04 -44.84
C SER A 210 6.71 25.87 -46.10
N THR A 211 5.62 25.86 -46.85
CA THR A 211 5.45 26.72 -48.02
C THR A 211 4.16 27.52 -47.83
N ILE A 212 4.32 28.82 -47.69
CA ILE A 212 3.23 29.74 -47.41
C ILE A 212 3.05 30.67 -48.63
N PRO A 213 1.84 30.80 -49.20
CA PRO A 213 1.58 31.77 -50.28
C PRO A 213 1.79 33.19 -49.76
N VAL A 214 2.44 34.04 -50.59
CA VAL A 214 2.69 35.40 -50.23
C VAL A 214 1.56 36.30 -50.74
N ASN A 215 0.74 36.80 -49.80
CA ASN A 215 -0.34 37.76 -50.12
C ASN A 215 0.14 39.21 -50.01
N ASN A 216 1.11 39.48 -49.11
CA ASN A 216 1.72 40.81 -48.99
C ASN A 216 3.26 40.63 -48.89
N PRO A 217 3.99 40.99 -49.95
CA PRO A 217 5.46 40.82 -50.00
C PRO A 217 6.19 41.59 -48.89
N LEU A 218 5.71 42.76 -48.50
CA LEU A 218 6.35 43.55 -47.47
C LEU A 218 6.23 42.94 -46.08
N LEU A 219 5.04 42.41 -45.72
CA LEU A 219 4.77 41.76 -44.43
C LEU A 219 5.34 40.33 -44.39
N SER A 220 5.43 39.66 -45.51
CA SER A 220 5.98 38.31 -45.61
C SER A 220 7.50 38.23 -45.57
N GLY A 221 8.20 39.38 -45.46
CA GLY A 221 9.65 39.42 -45.45
C GLY A 221 10.29 39.06 -46.80
N THR A 222 9.57 39.18 -47.91
CA THR A 222 10.07 38.96 -49.28
C THR A 222 10.49 40.29 -49.97
N GLY A 223 10.25 41.43 -49.33
CA GLY A 223 10.61 42.76 -49.82
C GLY A 223 9.73 43.24 -50.98
N THR A 224 10.19 44.26 -51.68
CA THR A 224 9.50 44.82 -52.83
C THR A 224 9.60 43.96 -54.10
N SER A 225 10.29 42.79 -54.05
CA SER A 225 10.43 41.88 -55.18
C SER A 225 9.12 41.10 -55.40
N ALA A 226 8.31 41.54 -56.33
CA ALA A 226 7.04 40.91 -56.74
C ALA A 226 7.18 39.50 -57.37
N THR A 227 8.38 38.94 -57.38
CA THR A 227 8.72 37.72 -58.11
C THR A 227 8.60 36.43 -57.29
N ILE A 228 8.30 36.52 -55.98
CA ILE A 228 8.21 35.32 -55.10
C ILE A 228 6.74 35.11 -54.72
N PRO A 229 6.03 34.15 -55.35
CA PRO A 229 4.65 33.88 -55.08
C PRO A 229 4.41 33.10 -53.77
N SER A 230 5.45 32.43 -53.28
CA SER A 230 5.40 31.65 -52.03
C SER A 230 6.73 31.72 -51.27
N LEU A 231 6.60 31.81 -49.96
CA LEU A 231 7.74 31.69 -49.03
C LEU A 231 7.90 30.23 -48.62
N THR A 232 8.98 29.62 -49.04
CA THR A 232 9.32 28.26 -48.64
C THR A 232 10.44 28.25 -47.63
N THR A 233 10.22 27.66 -46.45
CA THR A 233 11.23 27.53 -45.42
C THR A 233 11.44 26.04 -45.16
N ASN A 234 12.68 25.59 -45.24
CA ASN A 234 13.15 24.26 -44.88
C ASN A 234 13.96 24.36 -43.59
N GLY A 235 13.64 23.57 -42.57
CA GLY A 235 14.39 23.68 -41.34
C GLY A 235 14.47 22.37 -40.55
N TYR A 236 15.51 22.34 -39.70
CA TYR A 236 15.65 21.34 -38.64
C TYR A 236 15.61 22.10 -37.32
N THR A 237 14.86 21.53 -36.34
CA THR A 237 14.86 22.00 -34.98
C THR A 237 15.37 20.91 -34.06
N TYR A 238 16.29 21.25 -33.18
CA TYR A 238 16.88 20.39 -32.16
C TYR A 238 16.54 21.01 -30.80
N ASN A 239 15.71 20.34 -30.01
CA ASN A 239 15.30 20.85 -28.72
C ASN A 239 15.76 19.85 -27.64
N PHE A 240 16.47 20.35 -26.63
CA PHE A 240 16.88 19.61 -25.46
C PHE A 240 16.35 20.35 -24.24
N GLY A 241 15.71 19.59 -23.33
CA GLY A 241 15.15 20.14 -22.11
C GLY A 241 15.64 19.39 -20.87
N TYR A 242 15.81 20.11 -19.80
CA TYR A 242 15.97 19.57 -18.45
C TYR A 242 14.93 20.21 -17.54
N THR A 243 14.20 19.41 -16.80
CA THR A 243 13.19 19.89 -15.86
C THR A 243 13.30 19.15 -14.55
N GLN A 244 13.24 19.86 -13.42
CA GLN A 244 13.29 19.31 -12.08
C GLN A 244 12.41 20.10 -11.13
N GLY A 245 11.60 19.41 -10.34
CA GLY A 245 10.88 19.96 -9.21
C GLY A 245 11.61 19.76 -7.89
N PHE A 246 11.28 20.60 -6.91
CA PHE A 246 11.84 20.55 -5.57
C PHE A 246 10.75 20.46 -4.51
N HIS A 247 11.08 19.93 -3.35
CA HIS A 247 10.15 19.75 -2.23
C HIS A 247 9.53 21.05 -1.70
N THR A 248 10.08 22.19 -2.03
CA THR A 248 9.53 23.52 -1.70
C THR A 248 8.38 23.95 -2.63
N GLY A 249 8.20 23.22 -3.74
CA GLY A 249 7.32 23.58 -4.85
C GLY A 249 8.04 24.35 -5.97
N THR A 250 9.35 24.66 -5.80
CA THR A 250 10.16 25.28 -6.83
C THR A 250 10.25 24.38 -8.05
N ASN A 251 10.14 24.97 -9.23
CA ASN A 251 10.38 24.28 -10.50
C ASN A 251 11.54 24.97 -11.23
N PHE A 252 12.53 24.19 -11.62
CA PHE A 252 13.62 24.62 -12.47
C PHE A 252 13.51 23.93 -13.82
N SER A 253 13.54 24.72 -14.89
CA SER A 253 13.58 24.20 -16.26
C SER A 253 14.66 24.92 -17.06
N THR A 254 15.37 24.19 -17.88
CA THR A 254 16.26 24.77 -18.89
C THR A 254 16.03 24.09 -20.21
N THR A 255 15.89 24.88 -21.26
CA THR A 255 15.71 24.41 -22.64
C THR A 255 16.84 24.95 -23.51
N PHE A 256 17.34 24.12 -24.38
CA PHE A 256 18.26 24.48 -25.43
C PHE A 256 17.59 24.15 -26.75
N ASP A 257 17.10 25.19 -27.40
CA ASP A 257 16.37 25.10 -28.65
C ASP A 257 17.28 25.64 -29.79
N THR A 258 17.50 24.83 -30.80
CA THR A 258 18.33 25.22 -31.93
C THR A 258 17.58 25.02 -33.22
N SER A 259 17.37 26.07 -33.98
CA SER A 259 16.82 26.01 -35.31
C SER A 259 17.88 26.23 -36.38
N ARG A 260 17.94 25.37 -37.38
CA ARG A 260 18.64 25.59 -38.65
C ARG A 260 17.64 25.68 -39.75
N ALA A 261 17.51 26.84 -40.37
CA ALA A 261 16.55 27.03 -41.43
C ALA A 261 17.14 27.68 -42.67
N ALA A 262 16.64 27.25 -43.82
CA ALA A 262 16.90 27.87 -45.12
C ALA A 262 15.58 28.36 -45.71
N SER A 263 15.54 29.53 -46.24
CA SER A 263 14.36 30.15 -46.84
C SER A 263 14.68 30.74 -48.18
N ASN A 264 13.70 30.79 -49.06
CA ASN A 264 13.83 31.56 -50.31
C ASN A 264 13.60 33.05 -50.15
N SER A 265 13.50 33.56 -48.92
CA SER A 265 13.43 35.00 -48.64
C SER A 265 14.74 35.69 -48.96
N PRO A 266 14.74 36.73 -49.79
CA PRO A 266 15.95 37.47 -50.11
C PRO A 266 16.36 38.45 -49.01
N GLN A 267 15.55 38.69 -47.99
CA GLN A 267 15.80 39.66 -46.94
C GLN A 267 16.52 39.04 -45.72
N ASN A 268 16.75 37.75 -45.71
CA ASN A 268 17.48 37.12 -44.65
C ASN A 268 18.99 37.54 -44.69
N LEU A 269 19.56 37.94 -43.54
CA LEU A 269 20.99 38.23 -43.41
C LEU A 269 21.85 36.99 -43.62
N PHE A 270 21.35 35.84 -43.14
CA PHE A 270 21.97 34.53 -43.30
C PHE A 270 20.99 33.53 -43.92
N ASN A 271 21.50 32.71 -44.89
CA ASN A 271 20.73 31.63 -45.47
C ASN A 271 21.62 30.45 -45.95
N PRO A 272 21.55 29.25 -45.35
CA PRO A 272 20.79 28.94 -44.15
C PRO A 272 21.31 29.67 -42.89
N PHE A 273 20.43 29.92 -41.94
CA PHE A 273 20.80 30.46 -40.63
C PHE A 273 20.70 29.38 -39.55
N VAL A 274 21.46 29.53 -38.46
CA VAL A 274 21.41 28.70 -37.27
C VAL A 274 21.23 29.62 -36.07
N GLN A 275 20.18 29.34 -35.29
CA GLN A 275 19.80 30.15 -34.13
C GLN A 275 19.60 29.23 -32.90
N PRO A 276 20.65 29.01 -32.09
CA PRO A 276 20.49 28.39 -30.79
C PRO A 276 19.98 29.39 -29.76
N VAL A 277 19.07 28.90 -28.90
CA VAL A 277 18.53 29.64 -27.76
C VAL A 277 18.66 28.76 -26.53
N LEU A 278 19.30 29.25 -25.49
CA LEU A 278 19.33 28.61 -24.17
C LEU A 278 18.45 29.42 -23.24
N THR A 279 17.42 28.79 -22.69
CA THR A 279 16.51 29.41 -21.71
C THR A 279 16.58 28.65 -20.41
N ALA A 280 16.82 29.33 -19.31
CA ALA A 280 16.72 28.78 -17.95
C ALA A 280 15.65 29.54 -17.16
N THR A 281 14.69 28.82 -16.61
CA THR A 281 13.56 29.37 -15.85
C THR A 281 13.49 28.75 -14.48
N LEU A 282 13.39 29.57 -13.46
CA LEU A 282 13.13 29.19 -12.08
C LEU A 282 11.78 29.77 -11.67
N THR A 283 10.86 28.94 -11.22
CA THR A 283 9.54 29.35 -10.76
C THR A 283 9.32 28.88 -9.33
N GLN A 284 8.91 29.81 -8.45
CA GLN A 284 8.63 29.54 -7.04
C GLN A 284 7.20 29.97 -6.70
N PRO A 285 6.29 29.04 -6.34
CA PRO A 285 5.02 29.41 -5.75
C PRO A 285 5.24 29.99 -4.34
N LEU A 286 4.48 31.02 -3.97
CA LEU A 286 4.54 31.67 -2.67
C LEU A 286 3.30 31.44 -1.80
N LEU A 287 2.16 31.09 -2.37
CA LEU A 287 0.90 30.82 -1.68
C LEU A 287 0.41 29.39 -1.98
N ASN A 288 -0.44 29.23 -2.97
CA ASN A 288 -0.90 27.90 -3.40
C ASN A 288 0.27 27.08 -3.95
N GLY A 289 0.46 25.89 -3.42
CA GLY A 289 1.59 25.01 -3.80
C GLY A 289 2.90 25.31 -3.09
N PHE A 290 2.95 26.28 -2.17
CA PHE A 290 4.15 26.58 -1.38
C PHE A 290 4.22 25.69 -0.13
N GLY A 291 5.44 25.25 0.17
CA GLY A 291 5.77 24.59 1.43
C GLY A 291 6.07 23.12 1.32
N ILE A 292 6.95 22.64 2.19
CA ILE A 292 7.43 21.26 2.19
C ILE A 292 6.28 20.27 2.42
N LEU A 293 5.40 20.54 3.39
CA LEU A 293 4.30 19.63 3.73
C LEU A 293 3.35 19.39 2.53
N VAL A 294 3.03 20.43 1.77
CA VAL A 294 2.13 20.36 0.62
C VAL A 294 2.74 19.51 -0.49
N ASN A 295 4.03 19.72 -0.78
CA ASN A 295 4.71 19.05 -1.88
C ASN A 295 5.22 17.65 -1.51
N THR A 296 5.52 17.39 -0.23
CA THR A 296 5.99 16.07 0.23
C THR A 296 4.90 15.23 0.91
N ARG A 297 3.63 15.65 0.88
CA ARG A 297 2.53 14.94 1.55
C ARG A 297 2.46 13.46 1.15
N TYR A 298 2.63 13.16 -0.13
CA TYR A 298 2.60 11.79 -0.62
C TYR A 298 3.78 10.94 -0.12
N ILE A 299 4.93 11.57 0.16
CA ILE A 299 6.06 10.87 0.78
C ILE A 299 5.73 10.52 2.24
N LEU A 300 5.08 11.44 2.97
CA LEU A 300 4.66 11.22 4.36
C LEU A 300 3.58 10.14 4.44
N GLU A 301 2.57 10.21 3.58
CA GLU A 301 1.50 9.21 3.49
C GLU A 301 2.05 7.83 3.10
N ALA A 302 2.96 7.76 2.15
CA ALA A 302 3.60 6.50 1.76
C ALA A 302 4.43 5.89 2.91
N LYS A 303 5.14 6.71 3.69
CA LYS A 303 5.85 6.24 4.89
C LYS A 303 4.88 5.74 5.97
N ASN A 304 3.76 6.43 6.17
CA ASN A 304 2.72 5.96 7.10
C ASN A 304 2.08 4.67 6.60
N SER A 305 1.85 4.53 5.29
CA SER A 305 1.31 3.32 4.68
C SER A 305 2.25 2.12 4.82
N LEU A 306 3.57 2.32 4.78
CA LEU A 306 4.53 1.26 5.14
C LEU A 306 4.33 0.80 6.59
N LYS A 307 4.22 1.74 7.53
CA LYS A 307 3.97 1.40 8.95
C LYS A 307 2.63 0.69 9.16
N ILE A 308 1.62 1.04 8.36
CA ILE A 308 0.31 0.35 8.35
C ILE A 308 0.50 -1.08 7.83
N ALA A 309 1.23 -1.28 6.74
CA ALA A 309 1.50 -2.60 6.18
C ALA A 309 2.29 -3.51 7.15
N ASP A 310 3.30 -2.96 7.84
CA ASP A 310 4.03 -3.65 8.91
C ASP A 310 3.09 -4.06 10.06
N SER A 311 2.19 -3.16 10.46
CA SER A 311 1.21 -3.43 11.50
C SER A 311 0.16 -4.46 11.08
N GLN A 312 -0.25 -4.48 9.80
CA GLN A 312 -1.15 -5.49 9.24
C GLN A 312 -0.47 -6.88 9.21
N LEU A 313 0.82 -6.92 8.89
CA LEU A 313 1.58 -8.17 8.97
C LEU A 313 1.64 -8.69 10.42
N ALA A 314 1.89 -7.82 11.42
CA ALA A 314 1.86 -8.20 12.82
C ALA A 314 0.48 -8.72 13.25
N GLN A 315 -0.59 -8.08 12.82
CA GLN A 315 -1.96 -8.50 13.05
C GLN A 315 -2.23 -9.89 12.45
N GLN A 316 -1.79 -10.13 11.21
CA GLN A 316 -1.94 -11.46 10.57
C GLN A 316 -1.17 -12.54 11.29
N VAL A 317 0.05 -12.25 11.74
CA VAL A 317 0.85 -13.22 12.52
C VAL A 317 0.14 -13.58 13.83
N MET A 318 -0.38 -12.57 14.56
CA MET A 318 -1.15 -12.80 15.79
C MET A 318 -2.42 -13.63 15.51
N ALA A 319 -3.15 -13.31 14.44
CA ALA A 319 -4.35 -14.06 14.04
C ALA A 319 -4.02 -15.51 13.69
N THR A 320 -2.95 -15.75 12.93
CA THR A 320 -2.52 -17.10 12.56
C THR A 320 -2.10 -17.92 13.80
N VAL A 321 -1.32 -17.33 14.71
CA VAL A 321 -0.92 -18.01 15.96
C VAL A 321 -2.14 -18.39 16.80
N THR A 322 -3.11 -17.47 16.93
CA THR A 322 -4.35 -17.73 17.65
C THR A 322 -5.17 -18.84 16.99
N GLN A 323 -5.36 -18.78 15.67
CA GLN A 323 -6.11 -19.79 14.92
C GLN A 323 -5.46 -21.16 15.05
N THR A 324 -4.17 -21.27 14.78
CA THR A 324 -3.44 -22.55 14.90
C THR A 324 -3.49 -23.11 16.32
N SER A 325 -3.46 -22.24 17.36
CA SER A 325 -3.58 -22.68 18.74
C SER A 325 -4.97 -23.24 19.04
N ASN A 326 -6.02 -22.57 18.57
CA ASN A 326 -7.40 -23.07 18.74
C ASN A 326 -7.60 -24.38 17.97
N ASP A 327 -7.16 -24.48 16.72
CA ASP A 327 -7.26 -25.71 15.92
C ASP A 327 -6.45 -26.87 16.51
N TYR A 328 -5.34 -26.57 17.16
CA TYR A 328 -4.57 -27.58 17.90
C TYR A 328 -5.33 -28.10 19.12
N TRP A 329 -5.92 -27.22 19.94
CA TRP A 329 -6.69 -27.61 21.11
C TRP A 329 -7.97 -28.37 20.73
N GLU A 330 -8.62 -27.99 19.63
CA GLU A 330 -9.76 -28.73 19.10
C GLU A 330 -9.34 -30.17 18.65
N LEU A 331 -8.16 -30.32 18.01
CA LEU A 331 -7.64 -31.65 17.67
C LEU A 331 -7.31 -32.48 18.92
N VAL A 332 -6.80 -31.85 19.99
CA VAL A 332 -6.57 -32.52 21.29
C VAL A 332 -7.90 -32.99 21.86
N TYR A 333 -8.93 -32.13 21.83
CA TYR A 333 -10.29 -32.52 22.24
C TYR A 333 -10.79 -33.72 21.46
N ASP A 334 -10.76 -33.67 20.14
CA ASP A 334 -11.28 -34.73 19.28
C ASP A 334 -10.58 -36.08 19.53
N ARG A 335 -9.27 -36.02 19.74
CA ARG A 335 -8.48 -37.23 20.06
C ARG A 335 -8.90 -37.85 21.40
N GLU A 336 -9.02 -37.05 22.44
CA GLU A 336 -9.42 -37.53 23.76
C GLU A 336 -10.89 -37.99 23.75
N ASN A 337 -11.77 -37.30 22.97
CA ASN A 337 -13.15 -37.70 22.78
C ASN A 337 -13.26 -39.08 22.10
N VAL A 338 -12.42 -39.39 21.10
CA VAL A 338 -12.37 -40.75 20.51
C VAL A 338 -12.07 -41.77 21.59
N LYS A 339 -11.15 -41.54 22.52
CA LYS A 339 -10.85 -42.48 23.60
C LYS A 339 -12.04 -42.68 24.56
N VAL A 340 -12.76 -41.57 24.85
CA VAL A 340 -14.00 -41.66 25.67
C VAL A 340 -15.05 -42.52 24.97
N GLN A 341 -15.24 -42.34 23.66
CA GLN A 341 -16.18 -43.19 22.90
C GLN A 341 -15.72 -44.64 22.76
N GLU A 342 -14.41 -44.90 22.61
CA GLU A 342 -13.86 -46.25 22.61
C GLU A 342 -14.08 -46.94 23.95
N ALA A 343 -13.90 -46.25 25.07
CA ALA A 343 -14.17 -46.76 26.39
C ALA A 343 -15.67 -47.06 26.58
N ALA A 344 -16.57 -46.18 26.06
CA ALA A 344 -18.02 -46.41 26.09
C ALA A 344 -18.43 -47.66 25.32
N VAL A 345 -17.91 -47.86 24.11
CA VAL A 345 -18.12 -49.08 23.32
C VAL A 345 -17.61 -50.29 24.06
N GLY A 346 -16.47 -50.24 24.72
CA GLY A 346 -15.92 -51.35 25.53
C GLY A 346 -16.84 -51.73 26.68
N VAL A 347 -17.39 -50.75 27.40
CA VAL A 347 -18.32 -51.00 28.52
C VAL A 347 -19.63 -51.56 28.02
N SER A 348 -20.24 -51.01 26.97
CA SER A 348 -21.52 -51.49 26.44
C SER A 348 -21.40 -52.87 25.81
N THR A 349 -20.28 -53.17 25.11
CA THR A 349 -20.03 -54.50 24.54
C THR A 349 -19.89 -55.55 25.65
N LYS A 350 -19.13 -55.27 26.71
CA LYS A 350 -18.97 -56.16 27.85
C LYS A 350 -20.34 -56.44 28.52
N LEU A 351 -21.16 -55.42 28.72
CA LEU A 351 -22.48 -55.56 29.31
C LEU A 351 -23.40 -56.40 28.42
N PHE A 352 -23.36 -56.20 27.10
CA PHE A 352 -24.11 -57.00 26.14
C PHE A 352 -23.69 -58.47 26.19
N GLU A 353 -22.42 -58.80 26.23
CA GLU A 353 -21.91 -60.16 26.34
C GLU A 353 -22.31 -60.82 27.66
N ASP A 354 -22.25 -60.09 28.77
CA ASP A 354 -22.67 -60.60 30.09
C ASP A 354 -24.17 -60.83 30.12
N ASN A 355 -25.00 -59.93 29.56
CA ASN A 355 -26.45 -60.11 29.43
C ASN A 355 -26.79 -61.32 28.54
N LYS A 356 -26.05 -61.54 27.44
CA LYS A 356 -26.24 -62.68 26.55
C LYS A 356 -25.93 -64.01 27.24
N LYS A 357 -24.89 -64.07 28.09
CA LYS A 357 -24.63 -65.26 28.90
C LYS A 357 -25.75 -65.55 29.92
N GLN A 358 -26.26 -64.49 30.58
CA GLN A 358 -27.34 -64.57 31.54
C GLN A 358 -28.67 -65.06 30.87
N LEU A 359 -28.97 -64.64 29.64
CA LEU A 359 -30.09 -65.17 28.86
C LEU A 359 -29.92 -66.64 28.56
N GLN A 360 -28.72 -67.10 28.19
CA GLN A 360 -28.43 -68.50 27.91
C GLN A 360 -28.70 -69.43 29.10
N ILE A 361 -28.44 -68.93 30.31
CA ILE A 361 -28.71 -69.69 31.56
C ILE A 361 -30.12 -69.43 32.12
N GLY A 362 -30.95 -68.65 31.40
CA GLY A 362 -32.36 -68.44 31.75
C GLY A 362 -32.59 -67.38 32.85
N THR A 363 -31.62 -66.59 33.25
CA THR A 363 -31.76 -65.62 34.34
C THR A 363 -32.06 -64.18 33.87
N MET A 364 -32.16 -63.97 32.54
CA MET A 364 -32.43 -62.66 31.95
C MET A 364 -33.49 -62.69 30.85
N ALA A 365 -34.26 -61.61 30.68
CA ALA A 365 -35.23 -61.46 29.64
C ALA A 365 -34.58 -61.11 28.25
N PRO A 366 -35.15 -61.64 27.13
CA PRO A 366 -34.65 -61.32 25.79
C PRO A 366 -34.62 -59.80 25.48
N LEU A 367 -35.56 -59.03 26.04
CA LEU A 367 -35.64 -57.57 25.86
C LEU A 367 -34.47 -56.85 26.44
N ASP A 368 -33.90 -57.30 27.55
CA ASP A 368 -32.72 -56.68 28.19
C ASP A 368 -31.49 -56.89 27.31
N VAL A 369 -31.36 -58.04 26.64
CA VAL A 369 -30.26 -58.28 25.69
C VAL A 369 -30.38 -57.36 24.46
N LEU A 370 -31.61 -57.22 23.90
CA LEU A 370 -31.86 -56.33 22.78
C LEU A 370 -31.58 -54.87 23.11
N THR A 371 -31.91 -54.44 24.34
CA THR A 371 -31.58 -53.08 24.83
C THR A 371 -30.10 -52.86 24.90
N ALA A 372 -29.34 -53.83 25.41
CA ALA A 372 -27.85 -53.73 25.46
C ALA A 372 -27.25 -53.75 24.05
N GLU A 373 -27.77 -54.55 23.12
CA GLU A 373 -27.32 -54.55 21.71
C GLU A 373 -27.59 -53.22 21.02
N SER A 374 -28.75 -52.60 21.22
CA SER A 374 -29.08 -51.26 20.72
C SER A 374 -28.13 -50.20 21.26
N GLN A 375 -27.69 -50.31 22.54
CA GLN A 375 -26.71 -49.40 23.11
C GLN A 375 -25.32 -49.56 22.46
N VAL A 376 -24.88 -50.80 22.24
CA VAL A 376 -23.60 -51.04 21.53
C VAL A 376 -23.62 -50.39 20.12
N ALA A 377 -24.73 -50.58 19.38
CA ALA A 377 -24.87 -49.98 18.07
C ALA A 377 -24.83 -48.44 18.12
N THR A 378 -25.46 -47.86 19.15
CA THR A 378 -25.44 -46.38 19.36
C THR A 378 -24.02 -45.89 19.69
N ASP A 379 -23.31 -46.57 20.58
CA ASP A 379 -21.94 -46.17 20.98
C ASP A 379 -20.94 -46.36 19.81
N GLN A 380 -21.12 -47.43 19.01
CA GLN A 380 -20.33 -47.59 17.77
C GLN A 380 -20.59 -46.46 16.76
N GLN A 381 -21.85 -46.04 16.59
CA GLN A 381 -22.15 -44.88 15.75
C GLN A 381 -21.45 -43.61 16.26
N ASN A 382 -21.53 -43.34 17.56
CA ASN A 382 -20.83 -42.19 18.18
C ASN A 382 -19.33 -42.24 17.99
N LEU A 383 -18.73 -43.44 18.12
CA LEU A 383 -17.29 -43.62 17.87
C LEU A 383 -16.91 -43.30 16.42
N ILE A 384 -17.70 -43.76 15.43
CA ILE A 384 -17.46 -43.45 14.01
C ILE A 384 -17.51 -41.94 13.77
N VAL A 385 -18.52 -41.28 14.36
CA VAL A 385 -18.65 -39.80 14.26
C VAL A 385 -17.42 -39.12 14.87
N ALA A 386 -16.99 -39.51 16.08
CA ALA A 386 -15.81 -38.91 16.75
C ALA A 386 -14.53 -39.13 15.93
N GLN A 387 -14.34 -40.35 15.38
CA GLN A 387 -13.18 -40.64 14.51
C GLN A 387 -13.20 -39.79 13.25
N THR A 388 -14.36 -39.59 12.63
CA THR A 388 -14.50 -38.75 11.42
C THR A 388 -14.23 -37.27 11.73
N THR A 389 -14.77 -36.75 12.84
CA THR A 389 -14.53 -35.36 13.28
C THR A 389 -13.04 -35.14 13.52
N ARG A 390 -12.35 -36.06 14.20
CA ARG A 390 -10.91 -35.99 14.39
C ARG A 390 -10.13 -35.90 13.06
N LEU A 391 -10.53 -36.70 12.04
CA LEU A 391 -9.87 -36.66 10.73
C LEU A 391 -10.12 -35.32 10.01
N GLN A 392 -11.32 -34.76 10.15
CA GLN A 392 -11.65 -33.45 9.59
C GLN A 392 -10.80 -32.35 10.25
N GLN A 393 -10.75 -32.34 11.60
CA GLN A 393 -9.96 -31.34 12.34
C GLN A 393 -8.46 -31.47 12.07
N GLN A 394 -7.96 -32.70 11.92
CA GLN A 394 -6.59 -32.95 11.49
C GLN A 394 -6.29 -32.30 10.13
N THR A 395 -7.24 -32.36 9.19
CA THR A 395 -7.07 -31.71 7.86
C THR A 395 -7.07 -30.18 7.98
N VAL A 396 -7.88 -29.60 8.87
CA VAL A 396 -7.90 -28.17 9.15
C VAL A 396 -6.54 -27.72 9.69
N LEU A 397 -6.03 -28.40 10.71
CA LEU A 397 -4.72 -28.08 11.28
C LEU A 397 -3.57 -28.24 10.26
N LEU A 398 -3.63 -29.30 9.42
CA LEU A 398 -2.65 -29.49 8.34
C LEU A 398 -2.64 -28.30 7.37
N ASN A 399 -3.78 -27.74 7.03
CA ASN A 399 -3.86 -26.55 6.17
C ASN A 399 -3.19 -25.34 6.80
N ASP A 400 -3.23 -25.19 8.10
CA ASP A 400 -2.61 -24.06 8.80
C ASP A 400 -1.08 -24.17 8.88
N ILE A 401 -0.57 -25.40 8.99
CA ILE A 401 0.87 -25.68 9.23
C ILE A 401 1.63 -26.10 7.96
N THR A 402 0.97 -26.18 6.79
CA THR A 402 1.60 -26.60 5.52
C THR A 402 1.31 -25.61 4.40
N LYS A 403 2.23 -25.54 3.42
CA LYS A 403 2.03 -24.79 2.17
C LYS A 403 1.42 -25.65 1.07
N ASN A 404 1.71 -26.94 1.09
CA ASN A 404 1.26 -27.89 0.10
C ASN A 404 0.68 -29.12 0.79
N LEU A 405 -0.66 -29.18 0.86
CA LEU A 405 -1.41 -30.31 1.42
C LEU A 405 -1.30 -31.59 0.57
N MET A 406 -0.97 -31.46 -0.72
CA MET A 406 -0.88 -32.59 -1.64
C MET A 406 0.52 -33.23 -1.66
N ALA A 407 1.42 -32.81 -0.75
CA ALA A 407 2.73 -33.42 -0.64
C ALA A 407 2.61 -34.91 -0.34
N PRO A 408 3.38 -35.80 -1.02
CA PRO A 408 3.26 -37.25 -0.85
C PRO A 408 3.44 -37.72 0.59
N ASP A 409 4.31 -37.02 1.34
CA ASP A 409 4.66 -37.36 2.72
C ASP A 409 3.54 -37.05 3.73
N LEU A 410 2.53 -36.28 3.30
CA LEU A 410 1.37 -35.90 4.11
C LEU A 410 0.12 -36.71 3.85
N GLN A 411 0.14 -37.53 2.79
CA GLN A 411 -1.03 -38.37 2.45
C GLN A 411 -1.23 -39.47 3.48
N GLY A 412 -2.31 -39.39 4.25
CA GLY A 412 -2.64 -40.38 5.28
C GLY A 412 -1.85 -40.29 6.58
N ILE A 413 -1.08 -39.18 6.77
CA ILE A 413 -0.35 -38.97 8.03
C ILE A 413 -1.32 -38.77 9.20
N GLU A 414 -1.04 -39.43 10.33
CA GLU A 414 -1.76 -39.21 11.59
C GLU A 414 -1.04 -38.15 12.43
N ILE A 415 -1.74 -37.07 12.84
CA ILE A 415 -1.22 -36.11 13.79
C ILE A 415 -1.45 -36.60 15.20
N VAL A 416 -0.36 -36.64 15.98
CA VAL A 416 -0.38 -37.03 17.39
C VAL A 416 -0.02 -35.81 18.23
N PRO A 417 -1.00 -35.10 18.82
CA PRO A 417 -0.72 -34.04 19.76
C PRO A 417 0.04 -34.58 20.97
N THR A 418 1.12 -33.89 21.36
CA THR A 418 1.97 -34.29 22.49
C THR A 418 1.71 -33.45 23.74
N THR A 419 1.15 -32.25 23.59
CA THR A 419 0.80 -31.38 24.72
C THR A 419 -0.48 -31.88 25.37
N THR A 420 -0.42 -32.14 26.68
CA THR A 420 -1.58 -32.53 27.48
C THR A 420 -2.34 -31.31 27.97
N ILE A 421 -3.66 -31.44 28.09
CA ILE A 421 -4.50 -30.39 28.67
C ILE A 421 -4.15 -30.27 30.15
N ALA A 422 -3.54 -29.15 30.53
CA ALA A 422 -3.29 -28.81 31.92
C ALA A 422 -4.30 -27.75 32.36
N THR A 423 -4.98 -27.94 33.48
CA THR A 423 -5.77 -26.87 34.10
C THR A 423 -4.82 -25.80 34.59
N PRO A 424 -4.83 -24.59 34.00
CA PRO A 424 -3.92 -23.53 34.45
C PRO A 424 -4.23 -23.12 35.89
N GLU A 425 -3.22 -23.25 36.75
CA GLU A 425 -3.35 -23.05 38.20
C GLU A 425 -3.54 -21.56 38.57
N ILE A 426 -3.04 -20.64 37.77
CA ILE A 426 -3.09 -19.20 38.04
C ILE A 426 -3.37 -18.45 36.71
N VAL A 427 -4.57 -17.95 36.57
CA VAL A 427 -4.81 -16.87 35.59
C VAL A 427 -4.86 -15.55 36.35
N GLU A 428 -3.97 -14.61 35.97
CA GLU A 428 -3.92 -13.27 36.55
C GLU A 428 -5.33 -12.62 36.56
N ASN A 429 -5.76 -12.15 37.73
CA ASN A 429 -7.01 -11.41 37.84
C ASN A 429 -6.75 -9.95 37.48
N ILE A 430 -6.68 -9.65 36.18
CA ILE A 430 -6.38 -8.31 35.66
C ILE A 430 -7.67 -7.47 35.71
N PRO A 431 -7.66 -6.26 36.36
CA PRO A 431 -8.79 -5.36 36.30
C PRO A 431 -9.13 -4.98 34.84
N LEU A 432 -10.41 -4.86 34.52
CA LEU A 432 -10.87 -4.53 33.15
C LEU A 432 -10.21 -3.27 32.60
N ASP A 433 -10.10 -2.20 33.43
CA ASP A 433 -9.52 -0.93 32.98
C ASP A 433 -8.04 -1.06 32.59
N ASP A 434 -7.28 -1.91 33.28
CA ASP A 434 -5.86 -2.13 32.96
C ASP A 434 -5.70 -3.02 31.75
N ALA A 435 -6.55 -4.05 31.60
CA ALA A 435 -6.61 -4.87 30.41
C ALA A 435 -6.93 -4.05 29.15
N VAL A 436 -7.89 -3.13 29.24
CA VAL A 436 -8.24 -2.23 28.12
C VAL A 436 -7.11 -1.25 27.79
N LYS A 437 -6.46 -0.66 28.79
CA LYS A 437 -5.31 0.24 28.57
C LYS A 437 -4.17 -0.50 27.87
N GLU A 438 -3.87 -1.71 28.29
CA GLU A 438 -2.85 -2.53 27.68
C GLU A 438 -3.22 -2.91 26.23
N ALA A 439 -4.47 -3.33 25.97
CA ALA A 439 -4.96 -3.62 24.62
C ALA A 439 -4.83 -2.40 23.69
N TRP A 440 -5.14 -1.18 24.17
CA TRP A 440 -4.96 0.04 23.39
C TRP A 440 -3.49 0.34 23.05
N GLN A 441 -2.57 -0.09 23.89
CA GLN A 441 -1.14 0.10 23.66
C GLN A 441 -0.55 -0.95 22.69
N LYS A 442 -1.02 -2.20 22.79
CA LYS A 442 -0.40 -3.34 22.10
C LYS A 442 -1.10 -3.73 20.80
N ARG A 443 -2.40 -3.45 20.65
CA ARG A 443 -3.15 -3.89 19.47
C ARG A 443 -2.77 -3.12 18.19
N PRO A 444 -2.42 -3.85 17.11
CA PRO A 444 -2.03 -3.25 15.83
C PRO A 444 -3.10 -2.36 15.21
N GLU A 445 -4.38 -2.65 15.41
CA GLU A 445 -5.51 -1.94 14.80
C GLU A 445 -5.63 -0.49 15.28
N ILE A 446 -5.29 -0.21 16.54
CA ILE A 446 -5.23 1.16 17.06
C ILE A 446 -4.16 1.96 16.36
N TYR A 447 -2.99 1.37 16.17
CA TYR A 447 -1.87 2.02 15.50
C TYR A 447 -2.17 2.30 14.02
N GLN A 448 -2.80 1.35 13.31
CA GLN A 448 -3.26 1.53 11.93
C GLN A 448 -4.28 2.67 11.83
N SER A 449 -5.27 2.69 12.72
CA SER A 449 -6.32 3.70 12.73
C SER A 449 -5.79 5.11 13.06
N ASP A 450 -4.80 5.23 13.98
CA ASP A 450 -4.10 6.47 14.29
C ASP A 450 -3.31 7.00 13.06
N LEU A 451 -2.62 6.13 12.33
CA LEU A 451 -1.90 6.50 11.11
C LEU A 451 -2.85 6.94 9.99
N ASN A 452 -4.00 6.28 9.84
CA ASN A 452 -5.02 6.68 8.87
C ASN A 452 -5.58 8.07 9.20
N LEU A 453 -5.84 8.34 10.49
CA LEU A 453 -6.26 9.66 10.94
C LEU A 453 -5.18 10.73 10.68
N LYS A 454 -3.91 10.42 10.90
CA LYS A 454 -2.79 11.30 10.57
C LYS A 454 -2.71 11.59 9.07
N ASN A 455 -2.90 10.60 8.22
CA ASN A 455 -2.92 10.77 6.76
C ASN A 455 -4.07 11.70 6.34
N ALA A 456 -5.27 11.50 6.86
CA ALA A 456 -6.41 12.39 6.60
C ALA A 456 -6.14 13.84 7.05
N GLY A 457 -5.47 14.03 8.18
CA GLY A 457 -5.04 15.35 8.67
C GLY A 457 -3.96 16.02 7.77
N ILE A 458 -3.06 15.24 7.17
CA ILE A 458 -2.08 15.74 6.19
C ILE A 458 -2.82 16.24 4.94
N GLU A 459 -3.76 15.46 4.43
CA GLU A 459 -4.55 15.81 3.24
C GLU A 459 -5.44 17.03 3.49
N ALA A 460 -6.08 17.14 4.66
CA ALA A 460 -6.87 18.31 5.05
C ALA A 460 -6.03 19.61 5.08
N LYS A 461 -4.78 19.53 5.57
CA LYS A 461 -3.84 20.67 5.56
C LYS A 461 -3.38 21.02 4.14
N ALA A 462 -3.14 20.03 3.29
CA ALA A 462 -2.72 20.25 1.91
C ALA A 462 -3.85 20.88 1.08
N THR A 463 -5.08 20.39 1.20
CA THR A 463 -6.25 20.95 0.51
C THR A 463 -6.61 22.36 1.01
N LYS A 464 -6.36 22.66 2.28
CA LYS A 464 -6.48 24.03 2.82
C LYS A 464 -5.53 25.00 2.12
N ASN A 465 -4.27 24.59 1.84
CA ASN A 465 -3.33 25.41 1.08
C ASN A 465 -3.84 25.66 -0.35
N ALA A 466 -4.51 24.71 -0.97
CA ALA A 466 -5.07 24.85 -2.31
C ALA A 466 -6.22 25.88 -2.43
N LEU A 467 -6.81 26.30 -1.29
CA LEU A 467 -7.80 27.41 -1.26
C LEU A 467 -7.15 28.78 -1.54
N LEU A 468 -5.85 28.93 -1.31
CA LEU A 468 -5.15 30.17 -1.50
C LEU A 468 -5.03 30.52 -2.99
N PRO A 469 -4.99 31.83 -3.35
CA PRO A 469 -4.66 32.25 -4.69
C PRO A 469 -3.30 31.73 -5.14
N ALA A 470 -3.10 31.52 -6.44
CA ALA A 470 -1.79 31.23 -6.98
C ALA A 470 -1.00 32.53 -7.10
N LEU A 471 0.14 32.59 -6.44
CA LEU A 471 1.13 33.67 -6.52
C LEU A 471 2.49 33.03 -6.77
N ASN A 472 3.04 33.22 -7.96
CA ASN A 472 4.34 32.66 -8.32
C ASN A 472 5.31 33.79 -8.66
N VAL A 473 6.53 33.66 -8.18
CA VAL A 473 7.68 34.46 -8.63
C VAL A 473 8.47 33.64 -9.62
N TYR A 474 8.85 34.21 -10.71
CA TYR A 474 9.74 33.55 -11.67
C TYR A 474 10.92 34.45 -12.03
N ALA A 475 12.03 33.78 -12.33
CA ALA A 475 13.21 34.36 -12.91
C ALA A 475 13.59 33.55 -14.15
N GLN A 476 13.87 34.26 -15.25
CA GLN A 476 14.26 33.65 -16.51
C GLN A 476 15.51 34.32 -17.04
N TYR A 477 16.41 33.47 -17.47
CA TYR A 477 17.57 33.87 -18.25
C TYR A 477 17.50 33.21 -19.61
N SER A 478 17.74 33.98 -20.67
CA SER A 478 17.82 33.47 -22.04
C SER A 478 19.03 34.04 -22.76
N ALA A 479 19.75 33.21 -23.44
CA ALA A 479 20.84 33.62 -24.32
C ALA A 479 20.53 33.13 -25.73
N THR A 480 20.74 33.98 -26.72
CA THR A 480 20.49 33.67 -28.13
C THR A 480 21.79 33.78 -28.92
N GLY A 481 22.05 32.84 -29.80
CA GLY A 481 23.09 32.91 -30.79
C GLY A 481 22.51 33.00 -32.18
N LEU A 482 23.21 33.66 -33.09
CA LEU A 482 22.86 33.71 -34.51
C LEU A 482 24.08 33.58 -35.36
N SER A 483 24.02 32.70 -36.37
CA SER A 483 25.06 32.55 -37.37
C SER A 483 24.47 31.92 -38.64
N GLY A 484 25.23 31.96 -39.71
CA GLY A 484 24.83 31.33 -40.97
C GLY A 484 25.70 31.68 -42.12
N ASN A 485 25.30 31.28 -43.31
CA ASN A 485 25.97 31.68 -44.52
C ASN A 485 25.49 33.07 -44.91
N SER A 486 26.41 34.06 -44.93
CA SER A 486 26.08 35.40 -45.40
C SER A 486 25.59 35.36 -46.82
N ILE A 487 24.44 35.93 -47.07
CA ILE A 487 23.99 36.17 -48.43
C ILE A 487 24.75 37.41 -48.90
N THR A 488 25.79 37.20 -49.73
CA THR A 488 26.34 38.30 -50.51
C THR A 488 25.28 38.66 -51.53
N SER A 489 24.50 39.71 -51.22
CA SER A 489 23.64 40.33 -52.26
C SER A 489 24.52 40.81 -53.38
N THR A 490 24.46 40.13 -54.54
CA THR A 490 25.07 40.58 -55.77
C THR A 490 24.20 41.72 -56.42
N SER A 491 23.39 42.41 -55.65
CA SER A 491 22.89 43.69 -56.11
C SER A 491 24.10 44.62 -56.15
N ASN A 492 24.42 45.07 -57.32
CA ASN A 492 25.39 46.14 -57.58
C ASN A 492 25.00 47.42 -56.83
N ILE A 493 25.18 47.38 -55.51
CA ILE A 493 25.28 48.63 -54.75
C ILE A 493 26.74 49.05 -54.96
N PRO A 494 26.98 50.14 -55.67
CA PRO A 494 28.37 50.65 -55.86
C PRO A 494 29.00 50.80 -54.49
N SER A 495 30.18 50.20 -54.32
CA SER A 495 31.00 50.32 -53.08
C SER A 495 31.50 51.74 -52.80
N SER A 496 31.08 52.72 -53.58
CA SER A 496 31.22 54.12 -53.38
C SER A 496 29.85 54.77 -53.41
N ILE A 497 29.15 54.68 -52.30
CA ILE A 497 28.10 55.60 -52.01
C ILE A 497 28.87 56.87 -51.56
N THR A 498 29.23 57.77 -52.51
CA THR A 498 29.43 59.13 -52.18
C THR A 498 28.21 59.60 -51.38
N PRO A 499 28.41 60.23 -50.21
CA PRO A 499 27.28 60.78 -49.47
C PRO A 499 26.49 61.65 -50.46
N ILE A 500 25.28 61.28 -50.77
CA ILE A 500 24.41 62.18 -51.50
C ILE A 500 24.31 63.41 -50.62
N PRO A 501 24.72 64.61 -51.14
CA PRO A 501 24.64 65.80 -50.32
C PRO A 501 23.18 65.84 -49.81
N SER A 502 23.03 65.95 -48.51
CA SER A 502 21.73 66.11 -47.89
C SER A 502 21.10 67.34 -48.47
N GLU A 503 20.15 67.14 -49.37
CA GLU A 503 19.34 68.29 -49.85
C GLU A 503 18.52 68.79 -48.66
N PRO A 504 18.56 70.11 -48.41
CA PRO A 504 17.75 70.67 -47.35
C PRO A 504 16.31 70.54 -47.66
N ILE A 505 15.56 69.94 -46.74
CA ILE A 505 14.10 69.96 -46.80
C ILE A 505 13.69 71.40 -46.53
N VAL A 506 13.18 72.05 -47.57
CA VAL A 506 12.76 73.46 -47.48
C VAL A 506 11.21 73.42 -47.44
N ASP A 507 10.62 74.08 -46.44
CA ASP A 507 9.22 74.33 -46.37
C ASP A 507 8.78 75.16 -47.60
N SER A 508 7.92 74.63 -48.43
CA SER A 508 7.45 75.20 -49.66
C SER A 508 6.65 76.49 -49.49
N ILE A 509 6.25 76.83 -48.28
CA ILE A 509 5.50 78.07 -47.96
C ILE A 509 6.38 79.17 -47.41
N THR A 510 7.36 78.80 -46.54
CA THR A 510 8.15 79.74 -45.80
C THR A 510 9.55 79.86 -46.37
N GLY A 511 10.01 78.97 -47.22
CA GLY A 511 11.37 78.95 -47.77
C GLY A 511 12.44 78.61 -46.70
N LEU A 512 12.06 78.25 -45.48
CA LEU A 512 13.01 77.95 -44.40
C LEU A 512 13.41 76.47 -44.47
N GLN A 513 14.66 76.16 -44.20
CA GLN A 513 15.16 74.81 -44.06
C GLN A 513 14.73 74.23 -42.72
N ILE A 514 13.83 73.17 -42.78
CA ILE A 514 13.22 72.57 -41.61
C ILE A 514 13.98 71.28 -41.16
N GLY A 515 14.94 70.80 -41.95
CA GLY A 515 15.80 69.66 -41.60
C GLY A 515 16.62 69.17 -42.80
N ASN A 516 17.48 68.19 -42.53
CA ASN A 516 18.22 67.45 -43.55
C ASN A 516 17.71 66.01 -43.49
N GLU A 517 17.27 65.45 -44.58
CA GLU A 517 16.97 64.05 -44.64
C GLU A 517 18.30 63.25 -44.71
N VAL A 518 18.65 62.57 -43.63
CA VAL A 518 19.77 61.65 -43.63
C VAL A 518 19.25 60.26 -44.05
N VAL A 519 19.40 59.93 -45.31
CA VAL A 519 19.15 58.55 -45.75
C VAL A 519 20.32 57.66 -45.24
N GLY A 520 20.21 57.23 -44.02
CA GLY A 520 21.11 56.23 -43.46
C GLY A 520 20.78 54.83 -43.89
N PHE A 521 21.61 54.19 -44.64
CA PHE A 521 21.48 52.73 -44.83
C PHE A 521 21.88 52.03 -43.53
N PRO A 522 21.16 51.01 -43.11
CA PRO A 522 21.52 50.25 -41.89
C PRO A 522 22.92 49.60 -42.06
N VAL A 523 23.86 50.05 -41.26
CA VAL A 523 25.15 49.38 -41.14
C VAL A 523 24.92 48.11 -40.35
N PHE A 524 25.05 46.98 -40.99
CA PHE A 524 24.93 45.71 -40.32
C PHE A 524 26.06 45.53 -39.29
N PRO A 525 25.75 45.14 -38.06
CA PRO A 525 26.76 44.99 -37.04
C PRO A 525 27.76 43.88 -37.40
N THR A 526 29.04 44.21 -37.44
CA THR A 526 30.16 43.31 -37.73
C THR A 526 30.39 42.27 -36.61
N THR A 527 29.50 42.22 -35.64
CA THR A 527 29.61 41.34 -34.46
C THR A 527 29.08 39.93 -34.67
N LEU A 528 28.39 39.66 -35.78
CA LEU A 528 27.85 38.31 -36.08
C LEU A 528 28.91 37.48 -36.82
N LYS A 529 29.26 36.32 -36.24
CA LYS A 529 30.19 35.38 -36.86
C LYS A 529 29.51 34.64 -38.02
N THR A 530 30.16 34.59 -39.17
CA THR A 530 29.75 33.76 -40.30
C THR A 530 30.21 32.32 -40.10
N ASN A 531 29.48 31.36 -40.66
CA ASN A 531 29.78 29.92 -40.72
C ASN A 531 29.34 29.03 -39.53
N GLY A 532 28.21 28.39 -39.71
CA GLY A 532 27.77 27.16 -39.08
C GLY A 532 27.37 27.20 -37.60
N LEU A 533 27.05 26.04 -37.06
CA LEU A 533 26.60 25.85 -35.68
C LEU A 533 27.65 26.28 -34.66
N GLY A 534 28.93 26.02 -34.92
CA GLY A 534 30.01 26.42 -33.98
C GLY A 534 30.08 27.90 -33.71
N ALA A 535 29.89 28.73 -34.76
CA ALA A 535 29.88 30.18 -34.63
C ALA A 535 28.64 30.71 -33.88
N ALA A 536 27.46 30.06 -34.13
CA ALA A 536 26.24 30.38 -33.39
C ALA A 536 26.36 30.01 -31.90
N LEU A 537 26.92 28.84 -31.58
CA LEU A 537 27.23 28.44 -30.19
C LEU A 537 28.24 29.34 -29.50
N SER A 538 29.31 29.74 -30.23
CA SER A 538 30.26 30.71 -29.69
C SER A 538 29.60 32.02 -29.31
N SER A 539 28.71 32.57 -30.16
CA SER A 539 27.96 33.80 -29.87
C SER A 539 27.01 33.63 -28.68
N LEU A 540 26.43 32.46 -28.50
CA LEU A 540 25.56 32.11 -27.38
C LEU A 540 26.37 32.02 -26.08
N PHE A 541 27.49 31.28 -26.05
CA PHE A 541 28.33 31.12 -24.85
C PHE A 541 29.16 32.35 -24.50
N GLU A 542 29.48 33.18 -25.48
CA GLU A 542 30.07 34.50 -25.26
C GLU A 542 29.04 35.50 -24.68
N ASN A 543 27.79 35.07 -24.52
CA ASN A 543 26.69 35.87 -23.94
C ASN A 543 26.47 37.20 -24.66
N LYS A 544 26.53 37.20 -26.01
CA LYS A 544 26.42 38.42 -26.79
C LYS A 544 25.02 39.00 -26.80
N PHE A 545 23.99 38.12 -26.70
CA PHE A 545 22.60 38.52 -26.75
C PHE A 545 21.81 37.92 -25.55
N PRO A 546 22.10 38.38 -24.32
CA PRO A 546 21.42 37.92 -23.13
C PRO A 546 20.05 38.62 -22.98
N SER A 547 19.10 37.89 -22.43
CA SER A 547 17.80 38.40 -22.02
C SER A 547 17.53 37.96 -20.59
N TYR A 548 17.09 38.86 -19.76
CA TYR A 548 16.74 38.62 -18.36
C TYR A 548 15.30 39.01 -18.16
N ALA A 549 14.51 38.13 -17.54
CA ALA A 549 13.17 38.47 -17.13
C ALA A 549 12.94 37.98 -15.70
N ALA A 550 12.33 38.83 -14.90
CA ALA A 550 11.81 38.46 -13.59
C ALA A 550 10.43 39.03 -13.41
N GLY A 551 9.55 38.27 -12.79
CA GLY A 551 8.19 38.73 -12.65
C GLY A 551 7.43 37.94 -11.60
N VAL A 552 6.22 38.43 -11.37
CA VAL A 552 5.26 37.85 -10.46
C VAL A 552 3.97 37.52 -11.24
N THR A 553 3.53 36.29 -11.15
CA THR A 553 2.24 35.92 -11.72
C THR A 553 1.23 35.72 -10.59
N PHE A 554 0.07 36.30 -10.76
CA PHE A 554 -1.02 36.22 -9.81
C PHE A 554 -2.28 35.71 -10.49
N SER A 555 -2.91 34.66 -9.90
CA SER A 555 -4.13 34.10 -10.44
C SER A 555 -5.11 33.78 -9.31
N ILE A 556 -6.30 34.35 -9.40
CA ILE A 556 -7.41 34.10 -8.46
C ILE A 556 -8.58 33.48 -9.21
N PRO A 557 -8.94 32.24 -8.93
CA PRO A 557 -10.20 31.68 -9.42
C PRO A 557 -11.38 32.36 -8.68
N ILE A 558 -12.19 33.14 -9.39
CA ILE A 558 -13.24 34.00 -8.78
C ILE A 558 -14.23 33.16 -7.92
N ARG A 559 -14.57 31.95 -8.33
CA ARG A 559 -15.50 31.07 -7.59
C ARG A 559 -14.80 29.97 -6.77
N ASN A 560 -13.60 29.59 -7.10
CA ASN A 560 -12.76 28.57 -6.44
C ASN A 560 -13.49 27.29 -5.97
N ARG A 561 -14.53 26.86 -6.71
CA ARG A 561 -15.43 25.77 -6.30
C ARG A 561 -14.72 24.43 -6.18
N SER A 562 -13.76 24.14 -7.06
CA SER A 562 -13.01 22.89 -7.01
C SER A 562 -12.23 22.76 -5.72
N ALA A 563 -11.40 23.76 -5.40
CA ALA A 563 -10.61 23.72 -4.17
C ALA A 563 -11.48 23.74 -2.90
N GLN A 564 -12.65 24.43 -2.91
CA GLN A 564 -13.61 24.39 -1.82
C GLN A 564 -14.19 22.98 -1.64
N ALA A 565 -14.58 22.32 -2.74
CA ALA A 565 -15.10 20.96 -2.70
C ALA A 565 -14.04 19.95 -2.23
N ASP A 566 -12.80 20.07 -2.73
CA ASP A 566 -11.69 19.21 -2.35
C ASP A 566 -11.35 19.37 -0.85
N ASN A 567 -11.32 20.61 -0.35
CA ASN A 567 -11.10 20.87 1.07
C ASN A 567 -12.24 20.37 1.94
N ALA A 568 -13.50 20.60 1.54
CA ALA A 568 -14.66 20.08 2.26
C ALA A 568 -14.64 18.55 2.33
N ARG A 569 -14.32 17.89 1.21
CA ARG A 569 -14.15 16.42 1.16
C ARG A 569 -13.05 15.94 2.08
N ALA A 570 -11.89 16.59 2.09
CA ALA A 570 -10.76 16.23 2.96
C ALA A 570 -11.11 16.37 4.44
N LEU A 571 -11.78 17.46 4.84
CA LEU A 571 -12.25 17.66 6.21
C LEU A 571 -13.31 16.63 6.62
N LEU A 572 -14.25 16.30 5.74
CA LEU A 572 -15.24 15.24 5.99
C LEU A 572 -14.55 13.88 6.15
N ASN A 573 -13.56 13.57 5.29
CA ASN A 573 -12.77 12.34 5.43
C ASN A 573 -12.00 12.30 6.76
N GLU A 574 -11.42 13.41 7.19
CA GLU A 574 -10.78 13.50 8.51
C GLU A 574 -11.77 13.17 9.64
N ARG A 575 -13.03 13.66 9.56
CA ARG A 575 -14.09 13.35 10.53
C ARG A 575 -14.49 11.87 10.48
N VAL A 576 -14.55 11.29 9.29
CA VAL A 576 -14.78 9.84 9.11
C VAL A 576 -13.69 9.05 9.81
N GLN A 577 -12.41 9.36 9.54
CA GLN A 577 -11.28 8.67 10.18
C GLN A 577 -11.27 8.86 11.72
N GLN A 578 -11.63 10.03 12.21
CA GLN A 578 -11.77 10.28 13.63
C GLN A 578 -12.86 9.41 14.27
N THR A 579 -13.98 9.26 13.58
CA THR A 579 -15.10 8.41 14.04
C THR A 579 -14.70 6.92 13.98
N GLN A 580 -14.04 6.49 12.92
CA GLN A 580 -13.52 5.11 12.79
C GLN A 580 -12.49 4.78 13.86
N TYR A 581 -11.59 5.71 14.18
CA TYR A 581 -10.65 5.55 15.30
C TYR A 581 -11.39 5.27 16.61
N ARG A 582 -12.45 6.05 16.91
CA ARG A 582 -13.28 5.84 18.10
C ARG A 582 -14.03 4.50 18.06
N GLN A 583 -14.54 4.13 16.90
CA GLN A 583 -15.19 2.82 16.69
C GLN A 583 -14.21 1.68 16.97
N THR A 584 -12.98 1.75 16.46
CA THR A 584 -11.93 0.76 16.73
C THR A 584 -11.64 0.65 18.22
N GLN A 585 -11.52 1.77 18.94
CA GLN A 585 -11.36 1.76 20.39
C GLN A 585 -12.51 1.02 21.10
N ASN A 586 -13.75 1.33 20.74
CA ASN A 586 -14.93 0.69 21.33
C ASN A 586 -15.00 -0.83 21.00
N THR A 587 -14.64 -1.23 19.78
CA THR A 587 -14.58 -2.65 19.38
C THR A 587 -13.56 -3.41 20.22
N ILE A 588 -12.40 -2.82 20.49
CA ILE A 588 -11.37 -3.44 21.33
C ILE A 588 -11.87 -3.58 22.78
N VAL A 589 -12.51 -2.54 23.33
CA VAL A 589 -13.11 -2.63 24.67
C VAL A 589 -14.13 -3.76 24.75
N LEU A 590 -15.00 -3.87 23.73
CA LEU A 590 -16.00 -4.95 23.63
C LEU A 590 -15.34 -6.32 23.57
N ASN A 591 -14.31 -6.49 22.74
CA ASN A 591 -13.58 -7.74 22.59
C ASN A 591 -12.90 -8.16 23.91
N VAL A 592 -12.18 -7.25 24.56
CA VAL A 592 -11.52 -7.52 25.86
C VAL A 592 -12.55 -7.91 26.92
N ARG A 593 -13.67 -7.19 26.99
CA ARG A 593 -14.73 -7.50 27.97
C ARG A 593 -15.36 -8.87 27.71
N ASN A 594 -15.67 -9.18 26.44
CA ASN A 594 -16.30 -10.46 26.09
C ASN A 594 -15.37 -11.65 26.36
N THR A 595 -14.09 -11.54 25.99
CA THR A 595 -13.11 -12.61 26.25
C THR A 595 -12.85 -12.79 27.75
N MET A 596 -12.88 -11.72 28.52
CA MET A 596 -12.76 -11.77 29.99
C MET A 596 -13.95 -12.48 30.65
N ILE A 597 -15.18 -12.19 30.16
CA ILE A 597 -16.40 -12.86 30.64
C ILE A 597 -16.35 -14.35 30.28
N ALA A 598 -15.97 -14.69 29.02
CA ALA A 598 -15.82 -16.07 28.58
C ALA A 598 -14.81 -16.82 29.45
N LEU A 599 -13.65 -16.24 29.72
CA LEU A 599 -12.64 -16.83 30.58
C LEU A 599 -13.14 -17.12 32.02
N GLN A 600 -13.92 -16.21 32.60
CA GLN A 600 -14.54 -16.41 33.93
C GLN A 600 -15.60 -17.51 33.88
N GLN A 601 -16.42 -17.57 32.83
CA GLN A 601 -17.43 -18.60 32.62
C GLN A 601 -16.79 -19.97 32.49
N ASP A 602 -15.77 -20.11 31.64
CA ASP A 602 -15.16 -21.41 31.32
C ASP A 602 -14.40 -21.98 32.52
N ARG A 603 -13.79 -21.13 33.35
CA ARG A 603 -13.24 -21.55 34.65
C ARG A 603 -14.30 -22.15 35.57
N ALA A 604 -15.44 -21.48 35.71
CA ALA A 604 -16.51 -21.98 36.54
C ALA A 604 -17.09 -23.29 35.96
N GLN A 605 -17.16 -23.39 34.64
CA GLN A 605 -17.65 -24.57 33.91
C GLN A 605 -16.72 -25.77 34.11
N VAL A 606 -15.39 -25.60 34.05
CA VAL A 606 -14.44 -26.69 34.35
C VAL A 606 -14.66 -27.24 35.75
N ALA A 607 -14.71 -26.37 36.77
CA ALA A 607 -14.90 -26.78 38.17
C ALA A 607 -16.24 -27.49 38.37
N ALA A 608 -17.30 -27.07 37.68
CA ALA A 608 -18.62 -27.75 37.75
C ALA A 608 -18.60 -29.09 37.02
N ALA A 609 -17.99 -29.16 35.83
CA ALA A 609 -17.88 -30.39 35.02
C ALA A 609 -17.06 -31.48 35.72
N GLU A 610 -15.94 -31.14 36.35
CA GLU A 610 -15.14 -32.10 37.14
C GLU A 610 -15.92 -32.70 38.29
N LYS A 611 -16.70 -31.88 39.01
CA LYS A 611 -17.60 -32.41 40.06
C LYS A 611 -18.67 -33.31 39.50
N ALA A 612 -19.31 -32.92 38.38
CA ALA A 612 -20.35 -33.71 37.72
C ALA A 612 -19.81 -35.07 37.26
N ARG A 613 -18.63 -35.12 36.64
CA ARG A 613 -17.98 -36.36 36.22
C ARG A 613 -17.65 -37.28 37.40
N ASN A 614 -17.08 -36.71 38.49
CA ASN A 614 -16.76 -37.47 39.70
C ASN A 614 -18.02 -38.10 40.33
N LEU A 615 -19.14 -37.34 40.36
CA LEU A 615 -20.44 -37.88 40.86
C LEU A 615 -21.04 -38.92 39.93
N ALA A 616 -20.97 -38.74 38.62
CA ALA A 616 -21.42 -39.71 37.64
C ALA A 616 -20.64 -41.04 37.79
N GLN A 617 -19.32 -40.97 37.97
CA GLN A 617 -18.48 -42.16 38.21
C GLN A 617 -18.90 -42.89 39.48
N GLN A 618 -19.04 -42.15 40.59
CA GLN A 618 -19.47 -42.77 41.87
C GLN A 618 -20.86 -43.41 41.73
N THR A 619 -21.74 -42.77 40.95
CA THR A 619 -23.10 -43.28 40.73
C THR A 619 -23.07 -44.57 39.91
N LEU A 620 -22.25 -44.61 38.86
CA LEU A 620 -22.06 -45.83 38.04
C LEU A 620 -21.48 -46.96 38.89
N ASP A 621 -20.43 -46.70 39.69
CA ASP A 621 -19.79 -47.70 40.54
C ASP A 621 -20.81 -48.29 41.58
N ALA A 622 -21.65 -47.44 42.14
CA ALA A 622 -22.71 -47.86 43.06
C ALA A 622 -23.76 -48.72 42.36
N GLU A 623 -24.19 -48.34 41.14
CA GLU A 623 -25.17 -49.07 40.36
C GLU A 623 -24.65 -50.42 39.87
N GLN A 624 -23.36 -50.49 39.46
CA GLN A 624 -22.71 -51.76 39.12
C GLN A 624 -22.66 -52.70 40.29
N LYS A 625 -22.36 -52.25 41.53
CA LYS A 625 -22.41 -53.05 42.74
C LYS A 625 -23.82 -53.55 43.04
N LYS A 626 -24.87 -52.71 42.92
CA LYS A 626 -26.25 -53.13 43.07
C LYS A 626 -26.68 -54.18 42.05
N TYR A 627 -26.24 -54.00 40.80
CA TYR A 627 -26.49 -54.96 39.74
C TYR A 627 -25.85 -56.35 40.03
N GLN A 628 -24.59 -56.35 40.50
CA GLN A 628 -23.92 -57.61 40.90
C GLN A 628 -24.61 -58.31 42.08
N LEU A 629 -25.28 -57.57 42.96
CA LEU A 629 -26.06 -58.10 44.08
C LEU A 629 -27.51 -58.46 43.70
N GLY A 630 -27.87 -58.26 42.41
CA GLY A 630 -29.24 -58.58 41.93
C GLY A 630 -30.30 -57.55 42.34
N SER A 631 -29.90 -56.41 42.91
CA SER A 631 -30.84 -55.32 43.36
C SER A 631 -31.04 -54.20 42.34
N SER A 632 -30.45 -54.30 41.12
CA SER A 632 -30.63 -53.39 40.01
C SER A 632 -30.71 -54.13 38.67
N THR A 633 -31.10 -53.41 37.61
CA THR A 633 -31.24 -53.92 36.25
C THR A 633 -30.06 -53.51 35.39
N SER A 634 -29.79 -54.29 34.34
CA SER A 634 -28.81 -53.94 33.33
C SER A 634 -29.12 -52.59 32.66
N TYR A 635 -30.40 -52.25 32.48
CA TYR A 635 -30.85 -50.96 31.97
C TYR A 635 -30.31 -49.75 32.79
N ASN A 636 -30.40 -49.87 34.12
CA ASN A 636 -29.89 -48.79 34.98
C ASN A 636 -28.36 -48.63 34.87
N VAL A 637 -27.60 -49.72 34.74
CA VAL A 637 -26.17 -49.67 34.52
C VAL A 637 -25.85 -48.99 33.18
N VAL A 638 -26.56 -49.33 32.10
CA VAL A 638 -26.45 -48.66 30.80
C VAL A 638 -26.72 -47.16 30.92
N LEU A 639 -27.82 -46.80 31.61
CA LEU A 639 -28.18 -45.39 31.81
C LEU A 639 -27.07 -44.62 32.54
N ARG A 640 -26.53 -45.18 33.63
CA ARG A 640 -25.44 -44.52 34.40
C ARG A 640 -24.11 -44.51 33.64
N SER A 641 -23.85 -45.51 32.79
CA SER A 641 -22.69 -45.49 31.89
C SER A 641 -22.77 -44.34 30.86
N ARG A 642 -23.99 -44.14 30.27
CA ARG A 642 -24.24 -42.99 29.38
C ARG A 642 -24.06 -41.67 30.10
N ASP A 643 -24.61 -41.56 31.34
CA ASP A 643 -24.46 -40.35 32.14
C ASP A 643 -22.98 -40.02 32.40
N LEU A 644 -22.15 -41.04 32.68
CA LEU A 644 -20.72 -40.88 32.86
C LEU A 644 -20.02 -40.44 31.55
N THR A 645 -20.27 -41.14 30.44
CA THR A 645 -19.69 -40.80 29.13
C THR A 645 -20.02 -39.35 28.73
N ALA A 646 -21.27 -38.92 28.96
CA ALA A 646 -21.67 -37.54 28.71
C ALA A 646 -20.98 -36.55 29.66
N ALA A 647 -20.79 -36.91 30.91
CA ALA A 647 -20.07 -36.07 31.89
C ALA A 647 -18.55 -35.94 31.55
N GLU A 648 -17.92 -37.04 31.12
CA GLU A 648 -16.52 -37.05 30.65
C GLU A 648 -16.33 -36.18 29.41
N GLY A 649 -17.21 -36.29 28.41
CA GLY A 649 -17.21 -35.45 27.23
C GLY A 649 -17.42 -33.97 27.59
N THR A 650 -18.31 -33.68 28.56
CA THR A 650 -18.55 -32.28 29.03
C THR A 650 -17.33 -31.72 29.77
N GLU A 651 -16.66 -32.49 30.64
CA GLU A 651 -15.44 -32.06 31.33
C GLU A 651 -14.32 -31.79 30.34
N LEU A 652 -14.12 -32.71 29.38
CA LEU A 652 -13.08 -32.54 28.34
C LEU A 652 -13.34 -31.29 27.52
N ARG A 653 -14.56 -31.04 27.08
CA ARG A 653 -14.94 -29.83 26.33
C ARG A 653 -14.73 -28.56 27.16
N ALA A 654 -15.10 -28.57 28.43
CA ALA A 654 -14.92 -27.44 29.32
C ALA A 654 -13.43 -27.08 29.48
N LYS A 655 -12.56 -28.08 29.62
CA LYS A 655 -11.10 -27.87 29.70
C LYS A 655 -10.53 -27.26 28.42
N VAL A 656 -10.94 -27.74 27.27
CA VAL A 656 -10.50 -27.20 25.97
C VAL A 656 -11.03 -25.78 25.77
N ASN A 657 -12.31 -25.53 26.06
CA ASN A 657 -12.88 -24.17 25.98
C ASN A 657 -12.09 -23.18 26.85
N LEU A 658 -11.61 -23.59 28.03
CA LEU A 658 -10.79 -22.74 28.90
C LEU A 658 -9.44 -22.38 28.24
N GLU A 659 -8.77 -23.36 27.59
CA GLU A 659 -7.51 -23.09 26.86
C GLU A 659 -7.76 -22.16 25.68
N GLU A 660 -8.80 -22.37 24.89
CA GLU A 660 -9.19 -21.51 23.79
C GLU A 660 -9.57 -20.10 24.28
N ALA A 661 -10.27 -19.99 25.40
CA ALA A 661 -10.59 -18.70 26.03
C ALA A 661 -9.34 -17.95 26.46
N LEU A 662 -8.31 -18.63 26.96
CA LEU A 662 -7.01 -18.06 27.30
C LEU A 662 -6.29 -17.54 26.06
N VAL A 663 -6.25 -18.33 24.98
CA VAL A 663 -5.65 -17.93 23.71
C VAL A 663 -6.35 -16.70 23.16
N ASN A 664 -7.69 -16.69 23.15
CA ASN A 664 -8.51 -15.58 22.65
C ASN A 664 -8.39 -14.32 23.54
N PHE A 665 -8.27 -14.47 24.84
CA PHE A 665 -8.03 -13.36 25.77
C PHE A 665 -6.65 -12.72 25.53
N ASN A 666 -5.61 -13.52 25.36
CA ASN A 666 -4.28 -13.03 25.01
C ASN A 666 -4.26 -12.28 23.66
N GLN A 667 -5.03 -12.75 22.68
CA GLN A 667 -5.23 -12.03 21.41
C GLN A 667 -5.96 -10.70 21.62
N ALA A 668 -7.03 -10.69 22.41
CA ALA A 668 -7.79 -9.48 22.69
C ALA A 668 -6.94 -8.41 23.37
N MET A 669 -6.00 -8.80 24.21
CA MET A 669 -5.03 -7.92 24.86
C MET A 669 -3.82 -7.55 23.99
N GLY A 670 -3.61 -8.22 22.85
CA GLY A 670 -2.43 -8.04 22.01
C GLY A 670 -1.15 -8.69 22.55
N ARG A 671 -1.29 -9.66 23.46
CA ARG A 671 -0.16 -10.40 24.11
C ARG A 671 0.22 -11.68 23.40
N THR A 672 -0.48 -12.10 22.32
CA THR A 672 -0.30 -13.40 21.67
C THR A 672 1.18 -13.72 21.37
N LEU A 673 1.93 -12.74 20.85
CA LEU A 673 3.32 -12.95 20.51
C LEU A 673 4.22 -13.06 21.74
N GLU A 674 3.97 -12.26 22.78
CA GLU A 674 4.74 -12.27 24.03
C GLU A 674 4.57 -13.57 24.79
N VAL A 675 3.32 -14.05 24.94
CA VAL A 675 3.02 -15.30 25.64
C VAL A 675 3.68 -16.50 24.95
N ASN A 676 3.69 -16.50 23.62
CA ASN A 676 4.33 -17.56 22.83
C ASN A 676 5.81 -17.30 22.57
N ARG A 677 6.41 -16.25 23.17
CA ARG A 677 7.84 -15.88 23.02
C ARG A 677 8.27 -15.71 21.56
N ILE A 678 7.41 -15.15 20.73
CA ILE A 678 7.62 -14.94 19.30
C ILE A 678 8.00 -13.49 19.09
N THR A 679 9.15 -13.24 18.46
CA THR A 679 9.47 -11.90 17.94
C THR A 679 8.97 -11.75 16.50
N MET A 680 8.67 -10.53 16.07
CA MET A 680 8.31 -10.30 14.67
C MET A 680 9.44 -10.66 13.70
N ALA A 681 10.69 -10.55 14.13
CA ALA A 681 11.84 -10.99 13.34
C ALA A 681 11.82 -12.51 13.11
N ASP A 682 11.45 -13.31 14.12
CA ASP A 682 11.30 -14.76 14.00
C ASP A 682 10.15 -15.12 13.06
N ALA A 683 9.01 -14.45 13.19
CA ALA A 683 7.86 -14.63 12.31
C ALA A 683 8.19 -14.32 10.83
N LEU A 684 9.00 -13.29 10.59
CA LEU A 684 9.46 -12.93 9.23
C LEU A 684 10.46 -13.93 8.66
N ARG A 685 11.38 -14.45 9.50
CA ARG A 685 12.33 -15.47 9.11
C ARG A 685 11.69 -16.85 8.96
N GLY A 686 10.49 -17.05 9.54
CA GLY A 686 9.85 -18.36 9.65
C GLY A 686 10.67 -19.33 10.52
N LYS A 687 11.37 -18.84 11.53
CA LYS A 687 12.18 -19.65 12.45
C LYS A 687 12.03 -19.10 13.86
N ILE A 688 11.46 -19.89 14.75
CA ILE A 688 11.45 -19.58 16.17
C ILE A 688 12.72 -20.17 16.78
N TYR A 689 13.60 -19.31 17.29
CA TYR A 689 14.75 -19.71 18.05
C TYR A 689 14.32 -19.89 19.51
N HIS A 690 13.87 -21.09 19.87
CA HIS A 690 13.86 -21.49 21.26
C HIS A 690 15.27 -21.96 21.63
N GLU A 691 16.16 -21.05 21.97
CA GLU A 691 17.32 -21.45 22.79
C GLU A 691 16.76 -21.99 24.12
N LYS A 692 17.00 -23.27 24.37
CA LYS A 692 16.86 -23.81 25.73
C LYS A 692 17.80 -22.99 26.60
N LEU A 693 17.26 -22.04 27.37
CA LEU A 693 18.01 -21.31 28.37
C LEU A 693 18.57 -22.33 29.35
N ILE A 694 19.82 -22.67 29.21
CA ILE A 694 20.58 -23.34 30.25
C ILE A 694 20.78 -22.30 31.34
N PRO A 695 20.24 -22.46 32.55
CA PRO A 695 20.38 -21.45 33.59
C PRO A 695 21.87 -21.20 33.85
N GLY A 696 22.32 -19.97 33.63
CA GLY A 696 23.70 -19.54 33.91
C GLY A 696 24.58 -19.19 32.71
N THR A 697 24.12 -19.30 31.49
CA THR A 697 24.87 -18.78 30.32
C THR A 697 24.43 -17.36 29.99
N PRO A 698 25.36 -16.37 29.82
CA PRO A 698 25.00 -15.02 29.42
C PRO A 698 24.51 -15.02 27.97
N ASP A 699 23.52 -14.14 27.70
CA ASP A 699 22.97 -13.90 26.37
C ASP A 699 24.10 -13.66 25.37
N ARG A 700 24.14 -14.45 24.33
CA ARG A 700 25.07 -14.29 23.22
C ARG A 700 24.52 -13.20 22.29
N ASP A 701 25.17 -12.07 22.33
CA ASP A 701 24.89 -10.92 21.48
C ASP A 701 25.10 -11.29 20.00
N ASP A 702 24.01 -11.40 19.23
CA ASP A 702 24.02 -11.76 17.80
C ASP A 702 24.42 -10.59 16.87
N SER A 703 25.27 -9.69 17.35
CA SER A 703 25.81 -8.59 16.54
C SER A 703 26.96 -9.00 15.60
N ILE A 704 27.32 -10.29 15.52
CA ILE A 704 28.41 -10.77 14.66
C ILE A 704 27.83 -11.66 13.56
N GLY A 705 27.55 -11.07 12.38
CA GLY A 705 27.15 -11.85 11.20
C GLY A 705 26.57 -11.08 10.04
N ALA A 706 27.01 -9.85 9.80
CA ALA A 706 26.77 -9.18 8.54
C ALA A 706 28.11 -8.75 7.92
N LYS A 707 28.64 -9.61 7.07
CA LYS A 707 29.61 -9.24 6.04
C LYS A 707 29.05 -9.60 4.67
#